data_23e18f35e43c5c96aed68b4e717d5a0b
#
_entry.id   23e18f35e43c5c96aed68b4e717d5a0b
#
_cell.length_a   1.000
_cell.length_b   1.000
_cell.length_c   1.000
_cell.angle_alpha   90.00
_cell.angle_beta   90.00
_cell.angle_gamma   90.00
#
_symmetry.space_group_name_H-M   'P 1'
#
loop_
_entity.id
_entity.type
_entity.pdbx_description
1 polymer ?
#
loop_
_entity_poly.entity_id
_entity_poly.type
_entity_poly.pdbx_seq_one_letter_code
_entity_poly.pdbx_strand_id
1 'polypeptide(L)'
;MKPVEGRKRVVVEQLSPQVDGGRHPTCRILGDTVPVTAAVFGDGHDHVAARLLFRHTSERRWRSIPMTDRGNDVWSGEFLVDQLGKWEFTVQGWIDHFDTWASDLKKRLAAQSDPHAPNAAAVSAANGQDIPLALRTGALLLDELAARAKGPDQRLLTEFAASLRWMADQDATFYENPIPSEILELAARYPDLTFATRFERDLPLWVDRERARFSTWYELFPRSASPDPTRTGRFEDVELLLPEIAAMGFDVLYLPPIHPIGTAYRKGRNNSVTAEPGELGSPWAIGAAKAPGVEGGHKSIHPQLGTLKTFDHLVKETRKHGMEIAMDIAFQASPDHPWVADHPTWFKHRPDGTIQYAENPPKKYQDIYPLDFESADWRGLWQELYAVFMFWVDRDVKIFRVDNPHTKALPFWEWCIAAIHKDHPDVLFLAEAFTRPHVMYSLAKAGFTQSYTYFTWRTTKAEIQAYFEEITKPPVTDFFQPNLWPNTPDILHEFLQKGGRPAFMQRLILAATLGANYGIYGPAYELGENLPAKTISEEYLNSEKYEARAWDRTASHTIAPLIARINQARRQNKALQSNGSLHFHPADNPNILCYSKVAGDNVVLIAINLDYTQEQSGWIDLDLGELGIPHNQQFDVEDLLTGSHYTWHDRSNYVALRPEVLPAHIFRVTRIE
;
A
#
# COMPACT_ATOMS: atom_id res chain seq x y z
N MET A 1 -31.83 -15.47 -21.82
CA MET A 1 -31.04 -14.26 -21.94
C MET A 1 -31.96 -13.06 -21.76
N LYS A 2 -31.59 -12.05 -20.95
CA LYS A 2 -32.31 -10.78 -20.96
C LYS A 2 -32.05 -10.11 -22.32
N PRO A 3 -33.08 -9.47 -22.92
CA PRO A 3 -32.86 -8.74 -24.18
C PRO A 3 -31.84 -7.65 -23.98
N VAL A 4 -30.81 -7.63 -24.82
CA VAL A 4 -29.79 -6.59 -24.85
C VAL A 4 -30.30 -5.45 -25.73
N GLU A 5 -30.06 -4.18 -25.34
CA GLU A 5 -30.33 -3.03 -26.19
C GLU A 5 -29.40 -3.05 -27.41
N GLY A 6 -29.91 -3.46 -28.55
CA GLY A 6 -29.12 -3.73 -29.77
C GLY A 6 -28.56 -2.48 -30.46
N ARG A 7 -28.93 -1.27 -30.03
CA ARG A 7 -28.42 0.01 -30.55
C ARG A 7 -27.15 0.50 -29.86
N LYS A 8 -26.71 -0.17 -28.80
CA LYS A 8 -25.43 0.12 -28.14
C LYS A 8 -24.29 -0.48 -28.98
N ARG A 9 -23.62 0.37 -29.70
CA ARG A 9 -22.57 0.01 -30.67
C ARG A 9 -21.17 0.03 -30.09
N VAL A 10 -20.96 0.66 -28.94
CA VAL A 10 -19.65 0.76 -28.29
C VAL A 10 -19.45 -0.37 -27.29
N VAL A 11 -18.27 -0.98 -27.35
CA VAL A 11 -17.78 -1.98 -26.38
C VAL A 11 -16.81 -1.28 -25.42
N VAL A 12 -16.91 -1.60 -24.13
CA VAL A 12 -15.99 -1.14 -23.08
C VAL A 12 -15.49 -2.38 -22.34
N GLU A 13 -14.20 -2.63 -22.40
CA GLU A 13 -13.58 -3.80 -21.75
C GLU A 13 -12.17 -3.50 -21.24
N GLN A 14 -11.53 -4.47 -20.60
CA GLN A 14 -10.15 -4.35 -20.06
C GLN A 14 -9.94 -3.14 -19.16
N LEU A 15 -10.96 -2.76 -18.37
CA LEU A 15 -10.84 -1.65 -17.43
C LEU A 15 -9.80 -1.97 -16.34
N SER A 16 -8.80 -1.09 -16.18
CA SER A 16 -7.70 -1.21 -15.22
C SER A 16 -7.52 0.12 -14.45
N PRO A 17 -7.10 0.06 -13.15
CA PRO A 17 -6.71 -1.12 -12.38
C PRO A 17 -7.89 -1.92 -11.84
N GLN A 18 -7.70 -3.22 -11.63
CA GLN A 18 -8.71 -4.08 -11.01
C GLN A 18 -8.08 -5.27 -10.30
N VAL A 19 -8.67 -5.69 -9.20
CA VAL A 19 -8.25 -6.86 -8.44
C VAL A 19 -9.30 -7.96 -8.57
N ASP A 20 -8.88 -9.15 -9.07
CA ASP A 20 -9.75 -10.33 -9.29
C ASP A 20 -11.07 -9.99 -10.03
N GLY A 21 -10.97 -9.27 -11.14
CA GLY A 21 -12.14 -8.87 -11.94
C GLY A 21 -13.05 -7.87 -11.21
N GLY A 22 -12.51 -7.05 -10.31
CA GLY A 22 -13.27 -6.07 -9.51
C GLY A 22 -14.01 -6.67 -8.31
N ARG A 23 -13.63 -7.88 -7.88
CA ARG A 23 -14.17 -8.50 -6.66
C ARG A 23 -13.63 -7.81 -5.40
N HIS A 24 -12.36 -7.44 -5.42
CA HIS A 24 -11.68 -6.77 -4.32
C HIS A 24 -11.28 -5.35 -4.71
N PRO A 25 -11.18 -4.43 -3.75
CA PRO A 25 -10.78 -3.07 -4.04
C PRO A 25 -9.30 -2.98 -4.46
N THR A 26 -9.01 -2.05 -5.36
CA THR A 26 -7.67 -1.54 -5.55
C THR A 26 -7.34 -0.58 -4.41
N CYS A 27 -6.13 -0.63 -3.85
CA CYS A 27 -5.73 0.23 -2.73
C CYS A 27 -4.93 1.44 -3.23
N ARG A 28 -5.25 2.62 -2.71
CA ARG A 28 -4.54 3.88 -2.96
C ARG A 28 -4.43 4.68 -1.67
N ILE A 29 -3.64 5.74 -1.71
CA ILE A 29 -3.44 6.63 -0.56
C ILE A 29 -4.10 7.98 -0.84
N LEU A 30 -4.59 8.61 0.20
CA LEU A 30 -5.18 9.96 0.13
C LEU A 30 -4.23 10.92 -0.58
N GLY A 31 -4.72 11.61 -1.61
CA GLY A 31 -3.95 12.51 -2.46
C GLY A 31 -3.30 11.83 -3.67
N ASP A 32 -3.46 10.53 -3.85
CA ASP A 32 -2.97 9.86 -5.07
C ASP A 32 -3.83 10.22 -6.28
N THR A 33 -3.18 10.30 -7.43
CA THR A 33 -3.84 10.28 -8.72
C THR A 33 -3.94 8.84 -9.21
N VAL A 34 -5.16 8.40 -9.53
CA VAL A 34 -5.45 7.04 -9.98
C VAL A 34 -5.47 7.01 -11.50
N PRO A 35 -4.46 6.44 -12.16
CA PRO A 35 -4.49 6.24 -13.60
C PRO A 35 -5.46 5.11 -13.95
N VAL A 36 -6.30 5.35 -14.94
CA VAL A 36 -7.30 4.39 -15.42
C VAL A 36 -7.14 4.21 -16.92
N THR A 37 -7.13 2.97 -17.37
CA THR A 37 -7.13 2.61 -18.79
C THR A 37 -8.28 1.66 -19.10
N ALA A 38 -8.79 1.73 -20.32
CA ALA A 38 -9.80 0.79 -20.83
C ALA A 38 -9.64 0.62 -22.33
N ALA A 39 -10.07 -0.52 -22.85
CA ALA A 39 -10.31 -0.68 -24.28
C ALA A 39 -11.74 -0.19 -24.59
N VAL A 40 -11.87 0.81 -25.47
CA VAL A 40 -13.18 1.38 -25.87
C VAL A 40 -13.21 1.50 -27.39
N PHE A 41 -14.08 0.76 -28.03
CA PHE A 41 -14.18 0.72 -29.49
C PHE A 41 -15.64 0.53 -29.95
N GLY A 42 -15.89 0.89 -31.20
CA GLY A 42 -17.19 0.72 -31.86
C GLY A 42 -17.08 0.00 -33.20
N ASP A 43 -18.23 -0.36 -33.78
CA ASP A 43 -18.31 -0.84 -35.16
C ASP A 43 -18.24 0.35 -36.15
N GLY A 44 -17.90 0.04 -37.40
CA GLY A 44 -17.89 1.01 -38.49
C GLY A 44 -16.71 1.99 -38.45
N HIS A 45 -16.97 3.21 -38.89
CA HIS A 45 -15.97 4.29 -39.00
C HIS A 45 -16.34 5.52 -38.18
N ASP A 46 -17.36 5.42 -37.36
CA ASP A 46 -17.78 6.50 -36.46
C ASP A 46 -16.75 6.70 -35.36
N HIS A 47 -16.55 7.94 -34.97
CA HIS A 47 -15.67 8.28 -33.85
C HIS A 47 -16.31 7.84 -32.54
N VAL A 48 -15.50 7.24 -31.71
CA VAL A 48 -15.85 6.85 -30.34
C VAL A 48 -15.34 7.91 -29.38
N ALA A 49 -16.11 8.19 -28.35
CA ALA A 49 -15.65 8.99 -27.22
C ALA A 49 -15.86 8.22 -25.91
N ALA A 50 -15.02 8.51 -24.93
CA ALA A 50 -15.08 7.86 -23.63
C ALA A 50 -14.92 8.86 -22.49
N ARG A 51 -15.53 8.54 -21.34
CA ARG A 51 -15.34 9.25 -20.09
C ARG A 51 -15.13 8.30 -18.92
N LEU A 52 -14.29 8.71 -18.01
CA LEU A 52 -14.11 8.10 -16.71
C LEU A 52 -15.13 8.66 -15.73
N LEU A 53 -15.83 7.79 -15.05
CA LEU A 53 -16.79 8.11 -13.99
C LEU A 53 -16.21 7.63 -12.66
N PHE A 54 -16.22 8.46 -11.63
CA PHE A 54 -15.73 8.12 -10.31
C PHE A 54 -16.49 8.87 -9.22
N ARG A 55 -16.53 8.30 -8.02
CA ARG A 55 -17.12 8.92 -6.83
C ARG A 55 -16.61 8.28 -5.54
N HIS A 56 -16.59 9.02 -4.47
CA HIS A 56 -16.61 8.46 -3.12
C HIS A 56 -18.01 7.88 -2.83
N THR A 57 -18.10 6.75 -2.10
CA THR A 57 -19.39 6.06 -1.89
C THR A 57 -20.40 6.87 -1.05
N SER A 58 -19.95 7.89 -0.31
CA SER A 58 -20.83 8.85 0.36
C SER A 58 -21.52 9.84 -0.61
N GLU A 59 -21.00 9.97 -1.82
CA GLU A 59 -21.54 10.88 -2.83
C GLU A 59 -22.66 10.21 -3.63
N ARG A 60 -23.74 10.93 -3.86
CA ARG A 60 -24.83 10.43 -4.72
C ARG A 60 -24.55 10.60 -6.21
N ARG A 61 -23.76 11.61 -6.58
CA ARG A 61 -23.49 11.96 -7.97
C ARG A 61 -22.13 11.45 -8.40
N TRP A 62 -22.04 10.94 -9.61
CA TRP A 62 -20.79 10.63 -10.26
C TRP A 62 -20.10 11.90 -10.71
N ARG A 63 -18.83 12.02 -10.43
CA ARG A 63 -17.91 12.96 -11.08
C ARG A 63 -17.49 12.33 -12.41
N SER A 64 -17.16 13.13 -13.42
CA SER A 64 -16.73 12.62 -14.73
C SER A 64 -15.64 13.47 -15.32
N ILE A 65 -14.72 12.83 -16.01
CA ILE A 65 -13.68 13.46 -16.85
C ILE A 65 -13.63 12.77 -18.20
N PRO A 66 -13.33 13.50 -19.31
CA PRO A 66 -13.08 12.88 -20.59
C PRO A 66 -11.84 11.99 -20.51
N MET A 67 -11.84 10.91 -21.28
CA MET A 67 -10.64 10.07 -21.50
C MET A 67 -9.96 10.46 -22.80
N THR A 68 -8.67 10.18 -22.88
CA THR A 68 -7.83 10.44 -24.04
C THR A 68 -7.57 9.14 -24.80
N ASP A 69 -7.80 9.13 -26.10
CA ASP A 69 -7.42 8.04 -26.98
C ASP A 69 -5.87 7.98 -27.10
N ARG A 70 -5.32 6.80 -26.86
CA ARG A 70 -3.88 6.48 -26.95
C ARG A 70 -3.52 5.71 -28.20
N GLY A 71 -4.50 5.46 -29.07
CA GLY A 71 -4.38 4.60 -30.24
C GLY A 71 -4.67 3.13 -29.91
N ASN A 72 -4.98 2.35 -30.94
CA ASN A 72 -5.35 0.92 -30.83
C ASN A 72 -6.47 0.66 -29.81
N ASP A 73 -7.48 1.52 -29.81
CA ASP A 73 -8.68 1.44 -28.93
C ASP A 73 -8.37 1.60 -27.43
N VAL A 74 -7.15 1.94 -27.06
CA VAL A 74 -6.76 2.16 -25.65
C VAL A 74 -7.06 3.60 -25.25
N TRP A 75 -7.89 3.74 -24.22
CA TRP A 75 -8.27 5.03 -23.64
C TRP A 75 -7.70 5.18 -22.24
N SER A 76 -7.26 6.38 -21.88
CA SER A 76 -6.72 6.70 -20.56
C SER A 76 -7.34 7.95 -19.96
N GLY A 77 -7.48 7.95 -18.66
CA GLY A 77 -7.86 9.06 -17.82
C GLY A 77 -7.33 8.89 -16.42
N GLU A 78 -7.39 9.93 -15.60
CA GLU A 78 -6.92 9.84 -14.23
C GLU A 78 -7.77 10.71 -13.31
N PHE A 79 -7.90 10.33 -12.03
CA PHE A 79 -8.64 11.12 -11.06
C PHE A 79 -7.92 11.15 -9.71
N LEU A 80 -8.07 12.26 -9.01
CA LEU A 80 -7.54 12.47 -7.66
C LEU A 80 -8.49 11.87 -6.62
N VAL A 81 -7.94 11.12 -5.65
CA VAL A 81 -8.68 10.67 -4.46
C VAL A 81 -8.44 11.63 -3.30
N ASP A 82 -9.50 12.33 -2.89
CA ASP A 82 -9.47 13.45 -1.93
C ASP A 82 -10.17 13.13 -0.59
N GLN A 83 -10.61 11.88 -0.40
CA GLN A 83 -11.25 11.40 0.82
C GLN A 83 -10.82 9.97 1.15
N LEU A 84 -10.72 9.65 2.45
CA LEU A 84 -10.47 8.29 2.94
C LEU A 84 -11.70 7.40 2.73
N GLY A 85 -11.44 6.10 2.57
CA GLY A 85 -12.49 5.09 2.52
C GLY A 85 -12.81 4.60 1.13
N LYS A 86 -14.06 4.19 0.91
CA LYS A 86 -14.46 3.45 -0.29
C LYS A 86 -14.86 4.39 -1.43
N TRP A 87 -14.27 4.14 -2.59
CA TRP A 87 -14.57 4.77 -3.87
C TRP A 87 -15.06 3.75 -4.88
N GLU A 88 -15.69 4.24 -5.94
CA GLU A 88 -16.11 3.48 -7.11
C GLU A 88 -15.74 4.24 -8.37
N PHE A 89 -15.28 3.52 -9.40
CA PHE A 89 -15.01 4.09 -10.71
C PHE A 89 -15.42 3.14 -11.83
N THR A 90 -15.68 3.70 -13.01
CA THR A 90 -16.04 2.94 -14.20
C THR A 90 -15.85 3.80 -15.45
N VAL A 91 -15.91 3.19 -16.63
CA VAL A 91 -15.79 3.88 -17.92
C VAL A 91 -17.08 3.77 -18.68
N GLN A 92 -17.44 4.84 -19.39
CA GLN A 92 -18.56 4.92 -20.30
C GLN A 92 -18.09 5.42 -21.67
N GLY A 93 -18.45 4.67 -22.72
CA GLY A 93 -18.16 5.01 -24.12
C GLY A 93 -19.42 5.18 -24.95
N TRP A 94 -19.37 6.00 -25.99
CA TRP A 94 -20.47 6.25 -26.92
C TRP A 94 -19.94 6.59 -28.32
N ILE A 95 -20.79 6.48 -29.33
CA ILE A 95 -20.49 7.01 -30.67
C ILE A 95 -20.68 8.53 -30.62
N ASP A 96 -19.64 9.28 -30.95
CA ASP A 96 -19.72 10.73 -31.06
C ASP A 96 -20.08 11.12 -32.50
N HIS A 97 -21.37 11.27 -32.72
CA HIS A 97 -21.91 11.65 -34.04
C HIS A 97 -21.47 13.04 -34.48
N PHE A 98 -21.28 13.96 -33.53
CA PHE A 98 -20.83 15.31 -33.86
C PHE A 98 -19.34 15.32 -34.28
N ASP A 99 -18.49 14.66 -33.55
CA ASP A 99 -17.06 14.56 -33.89
C ASP A 99 -16.85 13.75 -35.18
N THR A 100 -17.61 12.66 -35.39
CA THR A 100 -17.65 11.93 -36.65
C THR A 100 -17.97 12.85 -37.81
N TRP A 101 -19.04 13.60 -37.72
CA TRP A 101 -19.48 14.56 -38.72
C TRP A 101 -18.40 15.64 -38.96
N ALA A 102 -17.85 16.23 -37.90
CA ALA A 102 -16.85 17.29 -37.99
C ALA A 102 -15.58 16.81 -38.70
N SER A 103 -15.11 15.60 -38.38
CA SER A 103 -14.00 14.96 -39.03
C SER A 103 -14.25 14.71 -40.53
N ASP A 104 -15.44 14.19 -40.85
CA ASP A 104 -15.80 13.91 -42.24
C ASP A 104 -15.99 15.19 -43.07
N LEU A 105 -16.58 16.23 -42.48
CA LEU A 105 -16.64 17.54 -43.15
C LEU A 105 -15.24 18.07 -43.43
N LYS A 106 -14.32 18.00 -42.46
CA LYS A 106 -12.92 18.43 -42.66
C LYS A 106 -12.24 17.67 -43.80
N LYS A 107 -12.42 16.34 -43.90
CA LYS A 107 -11.88 15.50 -44.97
C LYS A 107 -12.46 15.92 -46.37
N ARG A 108 -13.78 16.15 -46.41
CA ARG A 108 -14.46 16.62 -47.68
C ARG A 108 -13.91 17.98 -48.14
N LEU A 109 -13.78 18.93 -47.19
CA LEU A 109 -13.20 20.24 -47.49
C LEU A 109 -11.75 20.17 -47.95
N ALA A 110 -10.92 19.33 -47.31
CA ALA A 110 -9.54 19.11 -47.70
C ALA A 110 -9.44 18.50 -49.12
N ALA A 111 -10.31 17.55 -49.46
CA ALA A 111 -10.37 16.94 -50.79
C ALA A 111 -10.81 17.92 -51.86
N GLN A 112 -11.61 18.94 -51.53
CA GLN A 112 -12.00 20.01 -52.45
C GLN A 112 -10.80 20.94 -52.79
N SER A 113 -9.85 21.10 -51.87
CA SER A 113 -8.71 22.01 -51.99
C SER A 113 -7.50 21.42 -52.66
N ASP A 114 -7.49 20.09 -53.02
CA ASP A 114 -6.34 19.43 -53.67
C ASP A 114 -6.47 19.44 -55.21
N PRO A 115 -5.77 20.33 -55.89
CA PRO A 115 -5.80 20.41 -57.35
C PRO A 115 -5.08 19.25 -58.06
N HIS A 116 -4.32 18.42 -57.31
CA HIS A 116 -3.55 17.30 -57.83
C HIS A 116 -4.21 15.93 -57.56
N ALA A 117 -5.40 15.93 -56.95
CA ALA A 117 -6.11 14.67 -56.72
C ALA A 117 -6.50 14.00 -58.04
N PRO A 118 -6.29 12.70 -58.20
CA PRO A 118 -6.80 11.95 -59.35
C PRO A 118 -8.30 12.17 -59.47
N ASN A 119 -8.80 12.65 -60.61
CA ASN A 119 -10.19 13.03 -60.86
C ASN A 119 -10.69 14.28 -60.10
N ALA A 120 -9.85 15.27 -59.80
CA ALA A 120 -10.19 16.50 -59.07
C ALA A 120 -11.49 17.14 -59.56
N ALA A 121 -11.75 17.21 -60.87
CA ALA A 121 -12.99 17.78 -61.42
C ALA A 121 -14.25 16.94 -61.05
N ALA A 122 -14.18 15.62 -61.07
CA ALA A 122 -15.30 14.75 -60.72
C ALA A 122 -15.54 14.74 -59.17
N VAL A 123 -14.47 14.77 -58.41
CA VAL A 123 -14.50 14.88 -56.94
C VAL A 123 -15.05 16.23 -56.52
N SER A 124 -14.67 17.33 -57.19
CA SER A 124 -15.19 18.65 -56.95
C SER A 124 -16.70 18.76 -57.26
N ALA A 125 -17.15 18.15 -58.38
CA ALA A 125 -18.57 18.13 -58.75
C ALA A 125 -19.43 17.31 -57.80
N ALA A 126 -18.97 16.16 -57.32
CA ALA A 126 -19.65 15.35 -56.31
C ALA A 126 -19.67 16.04 -54.93
N ASN A 127 -18.55 16.61 -54.51
CA ASN A 127 -18.48 17.36 -53.25
C ASN A 127 -19.32 18.64 -53.25
N GLY A 128 -19.53 19.29 -54.39
CA GLY A 128 -20.33 20.49 -54.54
C GLY A 128 -21.80 20.28 -54.14
N GLN A 129 -22.35 19.04 -54.25
CA GLN A 129 -23.67 18.69 -53.76
C GLN A 129 -23.64 18.18 -52.30
N ASP A 130 -22.57 17.53 -51.90
CA ASP A 130 -22.42 16.88 -50.58
C ASP A 130 -22.10 17.85 -49.45
N ILE A 131 -21.36 18.94 -49.68
CA ILE A 131 -20.93 19.87 -48.64
C ILE A 131 -22.14 20.67 -48.10
N PRO A 132 -23.04 21.24 -48.89
CA PRO A 132 -24.26 21.87 -48.36
C PRO A 132 -25.12 20.93 -47.54
N LEU A 133 -25.25 19.66 -47.97
CA LEU A 133 -25.94 18.65 -47.21
C LEU A 133 -25.24 18.33 -45.88
N ALA A 134 -23.90 18.18 -45.89
CA ALA A 134 -23.10 17.97 -44.70
C ALA A 134 -23.23 19.13 -43.70
N LEU A 135 -23.24 20.40 -44.16
CA LEU A 135 -23.47 21.58 -43.32
C LEU A 135 -24.87 21.56 -42.68
N ARG A 136 -25.89 21.19 -43.40
CA ARG A 136 -27.25 21.03 -42.86
C ARG A 136 -27.34 19.91 -41.86
N THR A 137 -26.62 18.77 -42.10
CA THR A 137 -26.51 17.68 -41.13
C THR A 137 -25.89 18.15 -39.84
N GLY A 138 -24.78 18.88 -39.90
CA GLY A 138 -24.14 19.47 -38.72
C GLY A 138 -25.03 20.44 -37.96
N ALA A 139 -25.83 21.24 -38.67
CA ALA A 139 -26.79 22.11 -38.03
C ALA A 139 -27.87 21.34 -37.23
N LEU A 140 -28.31 20.18 -37.72
CA LEU A 140 -29.22 19.31 -36.96
C LEU A 140 -28.55 18.73 -35.71
N LEU A 141 -27.35 18.26 -35.82
CA LEU A 141 -26.58 17.75 -34.67
C LEU A 141 -26.36 18.84 -33.60
N LEU A 142 -26.10 20.08 -34.04
CA LEU A 142 -25.97 21.22 -33.12
C LEU A 142 -27.28 21.58 -32.43
N ASP A 143 -28.43 21.48 -33.12
CA ASP A 143 -29.74 21.67 -32.49
C ASP A 143 -29.98 20.61 -31.39
N GLU A 144 -29.62 19.37 -31.65
CA GLU A 144 -29.68 18.29 -30.64
C GLU A 144 -28.76 18.56 -29.45
N LEU A 145 -27.54 19.07 -29.69
CA LEU A 145 -26.62 19.50 -28.62
C LEU A 145 -27.21 20.69 -27.85
N ALA A 146 -27.74 21.70 -28.53
CA ALA A 146 -28.38 22.86 -27.91
C ALA A 146 -29.58 22.48 -27.05
N ALA A 147 -30.36 21.46 -27.43
CA ALA A 147 -31.46 20.96 -26.64
C ALA A 147 -31.01 20.36 -25.28
N ARG A 148 -29.77 19.86 -25.19
CA ARG A 148 -29.18 19.35 -23.96
C ARG A 148 -28.43 20.42 -23.17
N ALA A 149 -27.96 21.48 -23.82
CA ALA A 149 -27.26 22.61 -23.20
C ALA A 149 -28.20 23.61 -22.54
N LYS A 150 -27.63 24.52 -21.73
CA LYS A 150 -28.39 25.60 -21.06
C LYS A 150 -27.65 26.93 -21.13
N GLY A 151 -28.43 28.01 -21.04
CA GLY A 151 -27.91 29.37 -20.90
C GLY A 151 -27.05 29.83 -22.10
N PRO A 152 -25.86 30.38 -21.87
CA PRO A 152 -24.99 30.88 -22.93
C PRO A 152 -24.60 29.80 -23.94
N ASP A 153 -24.26 28.58 -23.45
CA ASP A 153 -23.84 27.46 -24.26
C ASP A 153 -24.93 27.02 -25.26
N GLN A 154 -26.19 26.99 -24.82
CA GLN A 154 -27.35 26.71 -25.67
C GLN A 154 -27.48 27.74 -26.80
N ARG A 155 -27.34 29.02 -26.46
CA ARG A 155 -27.42 30.10 -27.44
C ARG A 155 -26.33 30.01 -28.50
N LEU A 156 -25.09 29.82 -28.07
CA LEU A 156 -23.96 29.72 -28.97
C LEU A 156 -24.09 28.53 -29.94
N LEU A 157 -24.50 27.36 -29.46
CA LEU A 157 -24.80 26.20 -30.31
C LEU A 157 -25.92 26.48 -31.33
N THR A 158 -26.98 27.13 -30.89
CA THR A 158 -28.13 27.50 -31.77
C THR A 158 -27.72 28.52 -32.84
N GLU A 159 -26.97 29.55 -32.48
CA GLU A 159 -26.43 30.54 -33.39
C GLU A 159 -25.50 29.93 -34.42
N PHE A 160 -24.64 29.02 -33.98
CA PHE A 160 -23.74 28.33 -34.88
C PHE A 160 -24.49 27.35 -35.80
N ALA A 161 -25.51 26.66 -35.36
CA ALA A 161 -26.42 25.87 -36.22
C ALA A 161 -27.07 26.71 -37.31
N ALA A 162 -27.51 27.91 -36.95
CA ALA A 162 -28.08 28.87 -37.92
C ALA A 162 -27.01 29.32 -38.96
N SER A 163 -25.77 29.56 -38.52
CA SER A 163 -24.70 29.95 -39.45
C SER A 163 -24.37 28.84 -40.46
N LEU A 164 -24.35 27.56 -40.01
CA LEU A 164 -24.15 26.43 -40.93
C LEU A 164 -25.25 26.28 -41.95
N ARG A 165 -26.52 26.53 -41.57
CA ARG A 165 -27.66 26.56 -42.51
C ARG A 165 -27.51 27.69 -43.53
N TRP A 166 -27.16 28.89 -43.05
CA TRP A 166 -26.91 30.02 -43.94
C TRP A 166 -25.79 29.73 -44.91
N MET A 167 -24.68 29.17 -44.46
CA MET A 167 -23.55 28.75 -45.33
C MET A 167 -23.98 27.70 -46.35
N ALA A 168 -24.82 26.73 -45.97
CA ALA A 168 -25.31 25.67 -46.86
C ALA A 168 -26.21 26.22 -47.99
N ASP A 169 -26.82 27.41 -47.83
CA ASP A 169 -27.70 28.06 -48.80
C ASP A 169 -26.97 29.05 -49.69
N GLN A 170 -25.64 29.26 -49.47
CA GLN A 170 -24.80 30.09 -50.35
C GLN A 170 -24.37 29.30 -51.59
N ASP A 171 -24.38 29.94 -52.72
CA ASP A 171 -23.84 29.40 -53.97
C ASP A 171 -22.30 29.58 -54.01
N ALA A 172 -21.62 28.84 -53.10
CA ALA A 172 -20.19 28.96 -52.95
C ALA A 172 -19.48 27.81 -53.63
N THR A 173 -18.47 28.14 -54.43
CA THR A 173 -17.58 27.17 -55.10
C THR A 173 -16.46 26.62 -54.21
N PHE A 174 -16.24 27.28 -53.07
CA PHE A 174 -15.20 26.88 -52.10
C PHE A 174 -15.64 27.21 -50.66
N TYR A 175 -15.44 26.28 -49.76
CA TYR A 175 -15.71 26.43 -48.33
C TYR A 175 -14.44 26.26 -47.51
N GLU A 176 -14.19 27.14 -46.55
CA GLU A 176 -13.21 26.93 -45.49
C GLU A 176 -13.79 26.10 -44.36
N ASN A 177 -12.94 25.49 -43.52
CA ASN A 177 -13.43 24.77 -42.38
C ASN A 177 -14.18 25.71 -41.40
N PRO A 178 -15.50 25.60 -41.27
CA PRO A 178 -16.27 26.55 -40.51
C PRO A 178 -16.30 26.30 -39.02
N ILE A 179 -15.76 25.16 -38.52
CA ILE A 179 -15.95 24.71 -37.15
C ILE A 179 -14.85 25.26 -36.25
N PRO A 180 -15.10 26.24 -35.39
CA PRO A 180 -14.16 26.72 -34.37
C PRO A 180 -13.89 25.67 -33.32
N SER A 181 -12.68 25.68 -32.72
CA SER A 181 -12.32 24.79 -31.60
C SER A 181 -13.26 24.93 -30.41
N GLU A 182 -13.73 26.14 -30.13
CA GLU A 182 -14.71 26.41 -29.08
C GLU A 182 -16.02 25.61 -29.25
N ILE A 183 -16.51 25.43 -30.47
CA ILE A 183 -17.70 24.62 -30.76
C ILE A 183 -17.42 23.13 -30.55
N LEU A 184 -16.25 22.64 -30.92
CA LEU A 184 -15.85 21.26 -30.65
C LEU A 184 -15.78 20.98 -29.16
N GLU A 185 -15.16 21.87 -28.38
CA GLU A 185 -15.08 21.77 -26.92
C GLU A 185 -16.47 21.85 -26.27
N LEU A 186 -17.33 22.71 -26.81
CA LEU A 186 -18.71 22.87 -26.33
C LEU A 186 -19.54 21.62 -26.61
N ALA A 187 -19.42 21.04 -27.80
CA ALA A 187 -20.12 19.81 -28.16
C ALA A 187 -19.71 18.65 -27.27
N ALA A 188 -18.42 18.52 -26.94
CA ALA A 188 -17.92 17.48 -26.05
C ALA A 188 -18.50 17.56 -24.61
N ARG A 189 -18.99 18.73 -24.18
CA ARG A 189 -19.65 18.90 -22.86
C ARG A 189 -21.09 18.37 -22.83
N TYR A 190 -21.77 18.24 -23.98
CA TYR A 190 -23.17 17.85 -24.06
C TYR A 190 -23.42 16.62 -24.94
N PRO A 191 -22.67 15.49 -24.75
CA PRO A 191 -22.81 14.32 -25.59
C PRO A 191 -24.21 13.70 -25.52
N ASP A 192 -24.59 12.97 -26.57
CA ASP A 192 -25.74 12.08 -26.51
C ASP A 192 -25.34 10.75 -25.90
N LEU A 193 -25.85 10.46 -24.71
CA LEU A 193 -25.57 9.27 -23.96
C LEU A 193 -26.70 8.23 -24.02
N THR A 194 -27.69 8.42 -24.89
CA THR A 194 -28.86 7.53 -24.98
C THR A 194 -28.50 6.09 -25.22
N PHE A 195 -27.47 5.82 -26.05
CA PHE A 195 -26.95 4.50 -26.37
C PHE A 195 -25.52 4.28 -25.88
N ALA A 196 -25.08 5.08 -24.89
CA ALA A 196 -23.77 4.89 -24.30
C ALA A 196 -23.67 3.52 -23.59
N THR A 197 -22.51 2.88 -23.73
CA THR A 197 -22.18 1.65 -23.01
C THR A 197 -21.35 2.02 -21.80
N ARG A 198 -21.72 1.50 -20.65
CA ARG A 198 -20.93 1.55 -19.43
C ARG A 198 -20.28 0.18 -19.20
N PHE A 199 -19.07 0.16 -18.68
CA PHE A 199 -18.44 -1.10 -18.25
C PHE A 199 -19.39 -1.85 -17.32
N GLU A 200 -19.42 -3.17 -17.41
CA GLU A 200 -20.42 -4.02 -16.76
C GLU A 200 -20.50 -3.92 -15.24
N ARG A 201 -19.40 -3.43 -14.62
CA ARG A 201 -19.22 -3.36 -13.17
C ARG A 201 -18.60 -2.02 -12.78
N ASP A 202 -19.05 -1.47 -11.66
CA ASP A 202 -18.32 -0.40 -10.99
C ASP A 202 -17.18 -1.02 -10.19
N LEU A 203 -15.93 -0.61 -10.47
CA LEU A 203 -14.77 -1.16 -9.80
C LEU A 203 -14.56 -0.49 -8.44
N PRO A 204 -14.36 -1.28 -7.37
CA PRO A 204 -14.11 -0.75 -6.04
C PRO A 204 -12.67 -0.26 -5.90
N LEU A 205 -12.50 0.84 -5.17
CA LEU A 205 -11.22 1.39 -4.75
C LEU A 205 -11.29 1.68 -3.25
N TRP A 206 -10.23 1.37 -2.53
CA TRP A 206 -10.06 1.73 -1.13
C TRP A 206 -8.95 2.77 -0.98
N VAL A 207 -9.19 3.83 -0.21
CA VAL A 207 -8.24 4.91 0.01
C VAL A 207 -7.85 4.96 1.49
N ASP A 208 -6.58 4.67 1.74
CA ASP A 208 -5.96 4.73 3.05
C ASP A 208 -5.29 6.09 3.32
N ARG A 209 -4.96 6.35 4.58
CA ARG A 209 -4.13 7.48 4.97
C ARG A 209 -2.64 7.25 4.68
N GLU A 210 -1.84 8.31 4.63
CA GLU A 210 -0.40 8.29 4.28
C GLU A 210 0.41 7.25 5.07
N ARG A 211 0.07 7.02 6.35
CA ARG A 211 0.76 6.06 7.21
C ARG A 211 0.65 4.60 6.71
N ALA A 212 -0.31 4.29 5.86
CA ALA A 212 -0.42 3.00 5.21
C ALA A 212 0.69 2.76 4.18
N ARG A 213 1.11 3.82 3.46
CA ARG A 213 2.16 3.75 2.44
C ARG A 213 3.55 3.87 3.00
N PHE A 214 3.73 4.79 3.97
CA PHE A 214 5.03 5.13 4.54
C PHE A 214 4.97 5.15 6.06
N SER A 215 5.71 4.23 6.68
CA SER A 215 5.82 4.13 8.13
C SER A 215 7.11 3.42 8.56
N THR A 216 7.54 3.77 9.78
CA THR A 216 8.73 3.24 10.42
C THR A 216 8.36 2.78 11.82
N TRP A 217 8.51 1.47 12.11
CA TRP A 217 7.98 0.83 13.31
C TRP A 217 9.06 0.45 14.28
N TYR A 218 8.80 0.68 15.57
CA TYR A 218 9.64 0.29 16.68
C TYR A 218 8.85 -0.60 17.63
N GLU A 219 9.18 -1.88 17.70
CA GLU A 219 8.56 -2.83 18.64
C GLU A 219 9.24 -2.75 20.00
N LEU A 220 8.47 -2.56 21.06
CA LEU A 220 8.95 -2.42 22.42
C LEU A 220 8.07 -3.19 23.40
N PHE A 221 8.69 -4.06 24.20
CA PHE A 221 8.01 -4.69 25.32
C PHE A 221 7.93 -3.72 26.52
N PRO A 222 6.73 -3.27 26.94
CA PRO A 222 6.61 -2.36 28.08
C PRO A 222 7.23 -2.92 29.36
N ARG A 223 7.20 -4.25 29.53
CA ARG A 223 7.81 -4.94 30.70
C ARG A 223 9.31 -4.72 30.84
N SER A 224 10.00 -4.39 29.75
CA SER A 224 11.45 -4.15 29.72
C SER A 224 11.82 -2.66 29.60
N ALA A 225 10.85 -1.77 29.69
CA ALA A 225 11.08 -0.32 29.59
C ALA A 225 11.66 0.29 30.87
N SER A 226 11.71 -0.42 31.98
CA SER A 226 12.20 0.10 33.25
C SER A 226 13.69 0.44 33.20
N PRO A 227 14.09 1.63 33.64
CA PRO A 227 15.50 1.93 33.86
C PRO A 227 16.09 1.20 35.08
N ASP A 228 15.23 0.70 35.99
CA ASP A 228 15.62 -0.08 37.14
C ASP A 228 15.53 -1.58 36.82
N PRO A 229 16.68 -2.29 36.77
CA PRO A 229 16.71 -3.71 36.43
C PRO A 229 16.06 -4.64 37.46
N THR A 230 15.72 -4.11 38.63
CA THR A 230 15.11 -4.92 39.73
C THR A 230 13.61 -5.03 39.63
N ARG A 231 12.95 -4.27 38.72
CA ARG A 231 11.51 -4.30 38.51
C ARG A 231 11.11 -4.34 37.05
N THR A 232 9.95 -4.85 36.76
CA THR A 232 9.34 -4.76 35.44
C THR A 232 8.93 -3.34 35.09
N GLY A 233 9.02 -3.00 33.80
CA GLY A 233 8.58 -1.71 33.27
C GLY A 233 7.07 -1.51 33.31
N ARG A 234 6.65 -0.24 33.27
CA ARG A 234 5.29 0.26 33.23
C ARG A 234 5.10 1.19 32.04
N PHE A 235 3.87 1.64 31.80
CA PHE A 235 3.61 2.62 30.74
C PHE A 235 4.33 3.95 30.98
N GLU A 236 4.48 4.37 32.22
CA GLU A 236 5.26 5.57 32.57
C GLU A 236 6.76 5.43 32.24
N ASP A 237 7.31 4.22 32.31
CA ASP A 237 8.69 3.95 31.86
C ASP A 237 8.80 4.01 30.34
N VAL A 238 7.77 3.54 29.60
CA VAL A 238 7.71 3.68 28.14
C VAL A 238 7.69 5.16 27.74
N GLU A 239 6.95 6.01 28.47
CA GLU A 239 6.91 7.46 28.20
C GLU A 239 8.29 8.10 28.27
N LEU A 240 9.17 7.63 29.16
CA LEU A 240 10.55 8.14 29.27
C LEU A 240 11.40 7.83 28.03
N LEU A 241 11.05 6.79 27.27
CA LEU A 241 11.75 6.37 26.05
C LEU A 241 11.24 7.07 24.78
N LEU A 242 10.06 7.70 24.82
CA LEU A 242 9.44 8.29 23.64
C LEU A 242 10.33 9.35 22.95
N PRO A 243 11.02 10.27 23.68
CA PRO A 243 11.87 11.27 23.04
C PRO A 243 13.02 10.63 22.24
N GLU A 244 13.64 9.58 22.76
CA GLU A 244 14.74 8.87 22.11
C GLU A 244 14.25 8.12 20.87
N ILE A 245 13.14 7.38 20.97
CA ILE A 245 12.55 6.63 19.86
C ILE A 245 12.11 7.60 18.73
N ALA A 246 11.49 8.71 19.08
CA ALA A 246 11.12 9.77 18.14
C ALA A 246 12.34 10.41 17.46
N ALA A 247 13.42 10.65 18.21
CA ALA A 247 14.67 11.20 17.68
C ALA A 247 15.34 10.24 16.68
N MET A 248 15.20 8.93 16.85
CA MET A 248 15.62 7.95 15.85
C MET A 248 14.75 7.95 14.59
N GLY A 249 13.63 8.68 14.57
CA GLY A 249 12.79 8.84 13.39
C GLY A 249 11.73 7.75 13.21
N PHE A 250 11.30 7.10 14.27
CA PHE A 250 10.18 6.17 14.21
C PHE A 250 8.83 6.90 14.20
N ASP A 251 7.86 6.30 13.54
CA ASP A 251 6.50 6.82 13.36
C ASP A 251 5.48 6.05 14.18
N VAL A 252 5.75 4.76 14.42
CA VAL A 252 4.84 3.84 15.10
C VAL A 252 5.58 3.12 16.22
N LEU A 253 5.04 3.24 17.42
CA LEU A 253 5.45 2.46 18.58
C LEU A 253 4.54 1.23 18.68
N TYR A 254 5.07 0.06 18.33
CA TYR A 254 4.34 -1.18 18.41
C TYR A 254 4.57 -1.85 19.76
N LEU A 255 3.48 -2.13 20.45
CA LEU A 255 3.47 -2.82 21.74
C LEU A 255 2.93 -4.25 21.58
N PRO A 256 3.70 -5.30 21.92
CA PRO A 256 3.18 -6.64 22.13
C PRO A 256 2.00 -6.64 23.09
N PRO A 257 1.21 -7.74 23.19
CA PRO A 257 -0.02 -7.72 23.98
C PRO A 257 0.20 -7.19 25.40
N ILE A 258 -0.61 -6.20 25.78
CA ILE A 258 -0.55 -5.50 27.08
C ILE A 258 -1.57 -6.04 28.10
N HIS A 259 -2.21 -7.15 27.76
CA HIS A 259 -3.29 -7.78 28.52
C HIS A 259 -2.76 -8.62 29.68
N PRO A 260 -3.62 -8.99 30.67
CA PRO A 260 -3.27 -9.95 31.67
C PRO A 260 -2.81 -11.28 31.08
N ILE A 261 -1.75 -11.84 31.63
CA ILE A 261 -1.18 -13.11 31.19
C ILE A 261 -1.74 -14.24 32.07
N GLY A 262 -2.23 -15.29 31.41
CA GLY A 262 -2.73 -16.48 32.07
C GLY A 262 -1.70 -17.15 32.96
N THR A 263 -2.18 -17.95 33.91
CA THR A 263 -1.33 -18.66 34.86
C THR A 263 -1.30 -20.17 34.64
N ALA A 264 -2.35 -20.70 33.98
CA ALA A 264 -2.42 -22.10 33.63
C ALA A 264 -1.42 -22.46 32.52
N TYR A 265 -0.61 -23.49 32.80
CA TYR A 265 0.46 -23.95 31.85
C TYR A 265 1.41 -22.85 31.40
N ARG A 266 1.60 -21.81 32.22
CA ARG A 266 2.46 -20.67 31.92
C ARG A 266 3.85 -21.13 31.50
N LYS A 267 4.34 -20.57 30.39
CA LYS A 267 5.71 -20.80 29.90
C LYS A 267 6.72 -20.02 30.74
N GLY A 268 7.85 -20.65 31.01
CA GLY A 268 8.98 -20.02 31.69
C GLY A 268 10.05 -19.52 30.74
N ARG A 269 11.18 -19.08 31.28
CA ARG A 269 12.34 -18.57 30.54
C ARG A 269 12.76 -19.51 29.41
N ASN A 270 13.19 -18.92 28.29
CA ASN A 270 13.61 -19.66 27.11
C ASN A 270 12.59 -20.71 26.65
N ASN A 271 11.30 -20.40 26.79
CA ASN A 271 10.17 -21.25 26.38
C ASN A 271 10.13 -22.60 27.14
N SER A 272 10.56 -22.62 28.43
CA SER A 272 10.40 -23.81 29.24
C SER A 272 8.93 -24.17 29.42
N VAL A 273 8.64 -25.46 29.55
CA VAL A 273 7.25 -25.99 29.60
C VAL A 273 6.51 -25.52 30.86
N THR A 274 7.26 -25.23 31.92
CA THR A 274 6.71 -24.80 33.21
C THR A 274 7.44 -23.55 33.68
N ALA A 275 6.70 -22.53 34.09
CA ALA A 275 7.24 -21.33 34.70
C ALA A 275 7.57 -21.57 36.18
N GLU A 276 8.71 -21.04 36.63
CA GLU A 276 9.04 -20.96 38.05
C GLU A 276 8.23 -19.85 38.74
N PRO A 277 8.09 -19.88 40.07
CA PRO A 277 7.44 -18.82 40.79
C PRO A 277 8.04 -17.43 40.52
N GLY A 278 7.20 -16.50 40.08
CA GLY A 278 7.62 -15.13 39.71
C GLY A 278 7.96 -14.91 38.24
N GLU A 279 8.03 -15.95 37.43
CA GLU A 279 8.21 -15.78 35.99
C GLU A 279 6.95 -15.23 35.29
N LEU A 280 7.17 -14.36 34.32
CA LEU A 280 6.12 -13.50 33.73
C LEU A 280 5.23 -14.23 32.73
N GLY A 281 5.76 -15.21 32.01
CA GLY A 281 5.05 -15.87 30.91
C GLY A 281 4.96 -15.05 29.62
N SER A 282 4.33 -15.65 28.61
CA SER A 282 4.15 -15.03 27.29
C SER A 282 2.98 -14.05 27.30
N PRO A 283 3.15 -12.80 26.78
CA PRO A 283 2.04 -11.84 26.65
C PRO A 283 0.93 -12.32 25.71
N TRP A 284 1.25 -13.21 24.77
CA TRP A 284 0.26 -13.78 23.85
C TRP A 284 -0.63 -14.85 24.49
N ALA A 285 -0.32 -15.31 25.70
CA ALA A 285 -1.19 -16.17 26.51
C ALA A 285 -2.12 -15.31 27.36
N ILE A 286 -3.07 -14.62 26.72
CA ILE A 286 -4.00 -13.68 27.37
C ILE A 286 -4.97 -14.43 28.28
N GLY A 287 -5.07 -14.01 29.53
CA GLY A 287 -5.84 -14.72 30.54
C GLY A 287 -6.54 -13.82 31.57
N ALA A 288 -6.89 -14.40 32.73
CA ALA A 288 -7.51 -13.67 33.80
C ALA A 288 -6.53 -12.78 34.56
N ALA A 289 -7.00 -11.64 35.03
CA ALA A 289 -6.26 -10.82 35.97
C ALA A 289 -6.35 -11.35 37.39
N LYS A 290 -5.22 -11.46 38.10
CA LYS A 290 -5.17 -11.73 39.52
C LYS A 290 -5.14 -10.43 40.34
N ALA A 291 -5.97 -9.46 39.97
CA ALA A 291 -6.06 -8.18 40.67
C ALA A 291 -7.53 -7.80 40.91
N PRO A 292 -7.87 -7.26 42.10
CA PRO A 292 -9.24 -6.81 42.37
C PRO A 292 -9.69 -5.76 41.37
N GLY A 293 -10.90 -5.94 40.79
CA GLY A 293 -11.50 -4.99 39.86
C GLY A 293 -10.95 -5.05 38.41
N VAL A 294 -10.15 -6.05 38.07
CA VAL A 294 -9.68 -6.30 36.69
C VAL A 294 -10.26 -7.64 36.21
N GLU A 295 -11.11 -7.59 35.19
CA GLU A 295 -11.82 -8.78 34.69
C GLU A 295 -10.92 -9.75 33.92
N GLY A 296 -9.80 -9.27 33.37
CA GLY A 296 -8.93 -10.04 32.48
C GLY A 296 -9.36 -9.96 31.01
N GLY A 297 -8.69 -10.75 30.19
CA GLY A 297 -8.97 -10.82 28.74
C GLY A 297 -8.52 -9.61 27.95
N HIS A 298 -8.99 -9.53 26.69
CA HIS A 298 -8.51 -8.62 25.66
C HIS A 298 -8.90 -7.14 25.84
N LYS A 299 -9.76 -6.81 26.78
CA LYS A 299 -10.19 -5.44 27.10
C LYS A 299 -9.60 -4.93 28.42
N SER A 300 -8.62 -5.66 28.98
CA SER A 300 -7.98 -5.34 30.25
C SER A 300 -6.49 -5.10 30.09
N ILE A 301 -5.92 -4.27 30.98
CA ILE A 301 -4.48 -4.02 31.07
C ILE A 301 -3.85 -4.97 32.09
N HIS A 302 -2.66 -5.47 31.78
CA HIS A 302 -1.85 -6.23 32.75
C HIS A 302 -1.54 -5.35 33.98
N PRO A 303 -1.90 -5.79 35.22
CA PRO A 303 -1.77 -4.93 36.39
C PRO A 303 -0.41 -4.36 36.70
N GLN A 304 0.67 -5.07 36.28
CA GLN A 304 2.04 -4.58 36.44
C GLN A 304 2.42 -3.48 35.44
N LEU A 305 1.74 -3.40 34.28
CA LEU A 305 2.00 -2.36 33.28
C LEU A 305 1.31 -1.04 33.62
N GLY A 306 0.16 -1.10 34.30
CA GLY A 306 -0.60 0.07 34.65
C GLY A 306 -2.11 -0.14 34.61
N THR A 307 -2.84 0.89 34.25
CA THR A 307 -4.30 0.94 34.16
C THR A 307 -4.73 1.47 32.78
N LEU A 308 -6.04 1.38 32.47
CA LEU A 308 -6.58 2.03 31.27
C LEU A 308 -6.27 3.54 31.24
N LYS A 309 -6.31 4.21 32.39
CA LYS A 309 -5.99 5.65 32.48
C LYS A 309 -4.52 5.95 32.12
N THR A 310 -3.57 5.13 32.60
CA THR A 310 -2.15 5.32 32.27
C THR A 310 -1.86 4.93 30.82
N PHE A 311 -2.58 3.96 30.27
CA PHE A 311 -2.51 3.64 28.84
C PHE A 311 -3.05 4.79 27.97
N ASP A 312 -4.22 5.36 28.30
CA ASP A 312 -4.78 6.51 27.59
C ASP A 312 -3.82 7.73 27.64
N HIS A 313 -3.07 7.85 28.75
CA HIS A 313 -2.01 8.88 28.87
C HIS A 313 -0.83 8.58 27.92
N LEU A 314 -0.36 7.33 27.90
CA LEU A 314 0.72 6.92 26.98
C LEU A 314 0.35 7.16 25.52
N VAL A 315 -0.90 6.84 25.11
CA VAL A 315 -1.38 7.13 23.73
C VAL A 315 -1.25 8.61 23.40
N LYS A 316 -1.64 9.50 24.33
CA LYS A 316 -1.55 10.95 24.13
C LYS A 316 -0.09 11.43 24.09
N GLU A 317 0.75 10.93 24.99
CA GLU A 317 2.19 11.31 25.01
C GLU A 317 2.89 10.84 23.73
N THR A 318 2.61 9.61 23.26
CA THR A 318 3.17 9.10 22.00
C THR A 318 2.83 10.01 20.83
N ARG A 319 1.59 10.52 20.75
CA ARG A 319 1.19 11.49 19.71
C ARG A 319 1.89 12.83 19.81
N LYS A 320 2.17 13.34 21.01
CA LYS A 320 2.94 14.59 21.17
C LYS A 320 4.35 14.48 20.59
N HIS A 321 4.90 13.27 20.53
CA HIS A 321 6.18 12.98 19.89
C HIS A 321 6.06 12.68 18.39
N GLY A 322 4.87 12.85 17.78
CA GLY A 322 4.64 12.61 16.35
C GLY A 322 4.52 11.14 15.97
N MET A 323 4.38 10.26 16.96
CA MET A 323 4.22 8.81 16.77
C MET A 323 2.80 8.36 17.08
N GLU A 324 2.45 7.14 16.63
CA GLU A 324 1.19 6.48 16.97
C GLU A 324 1.48 5.12 17.61
N ILE A 325 0.60 4.70 18.53
CA ILE A 325 0.68 3.34 19.09
C ILE A 325 0.06 2.36 18.09
N ALA A 326 0.80 1.29 17.77
CA ALA A 326 0.26 0.06 17.23
C ALA A 326 0.09 -0.95 18.35
N MET A 327 -1.10 -1.55 18.44
CA MET A 327 -1.43 -2.52 19.45
C MET A 327 -1.50 -3.92 18.85
N ASP A 328 -0.93 -4.90 19.55
CA ASP A 328 -1.05 -6.31 19.16
C ASP A 328 -2.44 -6.85 19.45
N ILE A 329 -3.03 -7.53 18.47
CA ILE A 329 -4.29 -8.28 18.63
C ILE A 329 -4.01 -9.76 18.38
N ALA A 330 -4.00 -10.53 19.45
CA ALA A 330 -3.80 -11.98 19.43
C ALA A 330 -5.10 -12.69 19.84
N PHE A 331 -5.91 -13.09 18.87
CA PHE A 331 -7.19 -13.77 19.11
C PHE A 331 -6.98 -15.25 19.49
N GLN A 332 -6.62 -15.43 20.74
CA GLN A 332 -6.42 -16.70 21.40
C GLN A 332 -6.58 -16.50 22.92
N ALA A 333 -6.76 -17.55 23.68
CA ALA A 333 -7.05 -17.48 25.10
C ALA A 333 -6.13 -18.41 25.90
N SER A 334 -5.64 -17.94 27.05
CA SER A 334 -5.11 -18.87 28.07
C SER A 334 -6.25 -19.71 28.66
N PRO A 335 -5.98 -20.90 29.23
CA PRO A 335 -7.01 -21.72 29.85
C PRO A 335 -7.84 -21.04 30.96
N ASP A 336 -7.30 -20.00 31.58
CA ASP A 336 -7.98 -19.19 32.59
C ASP A 336 -8.59 -17.88 32.06
N HIS A 337 -8.66 -17.70 30.73
CA HIS A 337 -9.33 -16.56 30.11
C HIS A 337 -10.84 -16.57 30.40
N PRO A 338 -11.50 -15.41 30.69
CA PRO A 338 -12.93 -15.35 30.94
C PRO A 338 -13.79 -16.06 29.90
N TRP A 339 -13.46 -15.94 28.59
CA TRP A 339 -14.22 -16.61 27.53
C TRP A 339 -14.28 -18.14 27.67
N VAL A 340 -13.28 -18.77 28.29
CA VAL A 340 -13.27 -20.24 28.46
C VAL A 340 -14.41 -20.70 29.37
N ALA A 341 -14.72 -19.91 30.41
CA ALA A 341 -15.83 -20.18 31.31
C ALA A 341 -17.18 -19.70 30.75
N ASP A 342 -17.20 -18.50 30.17
CA ASP A 342 -18.43 -17.82 29.76
C ASP A 342 -18.95 -18.32 28.38
N HIS A 343 -18.05 -18.73 27.50
CA HIS A 343 -18.33 -19.15 26.13
C HIS A 343 -17.59 -20.44 25.74
N PRO A 344 -17.79 -21.56 26.42
CA PRO A 344 -17.04 -22.79 26.16
C PRO A 344 -17.20 -23.33 24.72
N THR A 345 -18.30 -22.99 24.05
CA THR A 345 -18.55 -23.38 22.66
C THR A 345 -17.66 -22.65 21.63
N TRP A 346 -16.93 -21.60 22.03
CA TRP A 346 -15.98 -20.91 21.18
C TRP A 346 -14.64 -21.64 21.06
N PHE A 347 -14.50 -22.79 21.75
CA PHE A 347 -13.28 -23.60 21.77
C PHE A 347 -13.56 -25.02 21.31
N LYS A 348 -12.61 -25.60 20.59
CA LYS A 348 -12.73 -26.98 20.12
C LYS A 348 -12.43 -27.95 21.25
N HIS A 349 -13.39 -28.84 21.52
CA HIS A 349 -13.27 -29.89 22.53
C HIS A 349 -12.72 -31.18 21.91
N ARG A 350 -11.86 -31.86 22.65
CA ARG A 350 -11.38 -33.23 22.34
C ARG A 350 -12.40 -34.27 22.78
N PRO A 351 -12.27 -35.51 22.29
CA PRO A 351 -13.19 -36.61 22.71
C PRO A 351 -13.18 -36.90 24.21
N ASP A 352 -12.12 -36.55 24.95
CA ASP A 352 -11.99 -36.69 26.37
C ASP A 352 -12.61 -35.52 27.17
N GLY A 353 -13.23 -34.56 26.47
CA GLY A 353 -13.84 -33.37 27.07
C GLY A 353 -12.86 -32.22 27.34
N THR A 354 -11.59 -32.39 27.12
CA THR A 354 -10.60 -31.31 27.27
C THR A 354 -10.64 -30.36 26.08
N ILE A 355 -10.29 -29.07 26.28
CA ILE A 355 -10.15 -28.11 25.20
C ILE A 355 -8.83 -28.35 24.46
N GLN A 356 -8.86 -28.23 23.14
CA GLN A 356 -7.67 -28.33 22.30
C GLN A 356 -6.77 -27.10 22.50
N TYR A 357 -5.52 -27.33 22.91
CA TYR A 357 -4.50 -26.28 22.91
C TYR A 357 -3.88 -26.08 21.53
N ALA A 358 -3.22 -24.93 21.32
CA ALA A 358 -2.51 -24.63 20.09
C ALA A 358 -1.31 -25.60 19.90
N GLU A 359 -1.18 -26.18 18.72
CA GLU A 359 -0.05 -27.03 18.37
C GLU A 359 0.27 -26.96 16.88
N ASN A 360 1.56 -27.10 16.59
CA ASN A 360 2.09 -27.37 15.26
C ASN A 360 3.12 -28.49 15.42
N PRO A 361 2.69 -29.76 15.37
CA PRO A 361 3.52 -30.89 15.76
C PRO A 361 4.92 -30.85 15.14
N PRO A 362 5.97 -31.10 15.96
CA PRO A 362 5.95 -31.52 17.35
C PRO A 362 5.81 -30.39 18.40
N LYS A 363 5.71 -29.11 17.99
CA LYS A 363 5.58 -27.96 18.89
C LYS A 363 4.20 -27.93 19.55
N LYS A 364 4.16 -27.69 20.86
CA LYS A 364 2.93 -27.61 21.67
C LYS A 364 2.92 -26.32 22.49
N TYR A 365 1.77 -25.65 22.52
CA TYR A 365 1.53 -24.39 23.25
C TYR A 365 0.35 -24.60 24.21
N GLN A 366 0.58 -25.31 25.33
CA GLN A 366 -0.47 -25.68 26.26
C GLN A 366 -1.08 -24.49 27.02
N ASP A 367 -0.38 -23.36 27.01
CA ASP A 367 -0.80 -22.09 27.58
C ASP A 367 -1.77 -21.31 26.68
N ILE A 368 -2.07 -21.82 25.47
CA ILE A 368 -2.91 -21.13 24.47
C ILE A 368 -4.01 -22.06 23.94
N TYR A 369 -5.27 -21.64 24.03
CA TYR A 369 -6.42 -22.24 23.38
C TYR A 369 -6.82 -21.42 22.15
N PRO A 370 -6.77 -21.99 20.92
CA PRO A 370 -7.26 -21.36 19.71
C PRO A 370 -8.80 -21.24 19.76
N LEU A 371 -9.31 -20.17 19.14
CA LEU A 371 -10.76 -20.00 18.94
C LEU A 371 -11.24 -20.89 17.79
N ASP A 372 -12.44 -21.46 17.94
CA ASP A 372 -13.10 -22.29 16.94
C ASP A 372 -14.03 -21.45 16.05
N PHE A 373 -13.60 -21.15 14.83
CA PHE A 373 -14.40 -20.39 13.86
C PHE A 373 -15.52 -21.23 13.19
N GLU A 374 -15.59 -22.53 13.49
CA GLU A 374 -16.70 -23.42 13.12
C GLU A 374 -17.73 -23.57 14.24
N SER A 375 -17.58 -22.82 15.34
CA SER A 375 -18.52 -22.80 16.47
C SER A 375 -19.95 -22.51 15.99
N ALA A 376 -20.93 -23.18 16.59
CA ALA A 376 -22.34 -22.90 16.35
C ALA A 376 -22.71 -21.45 16.70
N ASP A 377 -22.03 -20.86 17.71
CA ASP A 377 -22.16 -19.45 18.09
C ASP A 377 -21.11 -18.55 17.40
N TRP A 378 -20.79 -18.81 16.13
CA TRP A 378 -19.83 -18.01 15.39
C TRP A 378 -20.19 -16.51 15.32
N ARG A 379 -21.51 -16.17 15.35
CA ARG A 379 -21.96 -14.78 15.36
C ARG A 379 -21.62 -14.05 16.67
N GLY A 380 -21.84 -14.70 17.82
CA GLY A 380 -21.45 -14.17 19.12
C GLY A 380 -19.93 -13.99 19.19
N LEU A 381 -19.17 -14.99 18.75
CA LEU A 381 -17.72 -14.90 18.66
C LEU A 381 -17.28 -13.71 17.80
N TRP A 382 -17.78 -13.55 16.58
CA TRP A 382 -17.41 -12.46 15.68
C TRP A 382 -17.72 -11.09 16.27
N GLN A 383 -18.88 -10.92 16.88
CA GLN A 383 -19.28 -9.67 17.54
C GLN A 383 -18.36 -9.31 18.72
N GLU A 384 -17.95 -10.30 19.51
CA GLU A 384 -17.02 -10.06 20.62
C GLU A 384 -15.62 -9.68 20.10
N LEU A 385 -15.11 -10.37 19.08
CA LEU A 385 -13.82 -10.02 18.47
C LEU A 385 -13.83 -8.62 17.85
N TYR A 386 -14.92 -8.24 17.17
CA TYR A 386 -15.16 -6.88 16.72
C TYR A 386 -15.18 -5.87 17.88
N ALA A 387 -15.87 -6.20 18.96
CA ALA A 387 -15.96 -5.34 20.14
C ALA A 387 -14.62 -5.15 20.85
N VAL A 388 -13.68 -6.11 20.74
CA VAL A 388 -12.29 -5.93 21.19
C VAL A 388 -11.61 -4.81 20.39
N PHE A 389 -11.68 -4.81 19.06
CA PHE A 389 -11.11 -3.73 18.26
C PHE A 389 -11.73 -2.39 18.61
N MET A 390 -13.06 -2.31 18.65
CA MET A 390 -13.78 -1.07 18.95
C MET A 390 -13.45 -0.51 20.32
N PHE A 391 -13.27 -1.37 21.34
CA PHE A 391 -12.84 -0.93 22.66
C PHE A 391 -11.52 -0.14 22.63
N TRP A 392 -10.57 -0.55 21.79
CA TRP A 392 -9.28 0.13 21.63
C TRP A 392 -9.34 1.29 20.64
N VAL A 393 -10.17 1.22 19.60
CA VAL A 393 -10.45 2.34 18.71
C VAL A 393 -11.05 3.53 19.47
N ASP A 394 -11.99 3.27 20.39
CA ASP A 394 -12.59 4.28 21.26
C ASP A 394 -11.59 4.93 22.25
N ARG A 395 -10.43 4.26 22.46
CA ARG A 395 -9.27 4.78 23.22
C ARG A 395 -8.20 5.38 22.32
N ASP A 396 -8.59 5.69 21.10
CA ASP A 396 -7.75 6.40 20.14
C ASP A 396 -6.56 5.58 19.60
N VAL A 397 -6.63 4.24 19.66
CA VAL A 397 -5.71 3.35 18.95
C VAL A 397 -6.20 3.19 17.52
N LYS A 398 -5.33 3.55 16.56
CA LYS A 398 -5.67 3.57 15.12
C LYS A 398 -4.84 2.60 14.29
N ILE A 399 -3.95 1.84 14.91
CA ILE A 399 -3.10 0.85 14.24
C ILE A 399 -3.12 -0.44 15.03
N PHE A 400 -3.37 -1.55 14.36
CA PHE A 400 -3.37 -2.88 14.95
C PHE A 400 -2.43 -3.81 14.20
N ARG A 401 -1.50 -4.42 14.91
CA ARG A 401 -0.76 -5.60 14.41
C ARG A 401 -1.54 -6.84 14.83
N VAL A 402 -1.92 -7.64 13.87
CA VAL A 402 -2.73 -8.84 14.12
C VAL A 402 -1.87 -10.08 14.08
N ASP A 403 -1.86 -10.79 15.20
CA ASP A 403 -1.11 -12.03 15.39
C ASP A 403 -1.73 -13.19 14.63
N ASN A 404 -0.93 -13.85 13.79
CA ASN A 404 -1.31 -15.03 13.02
C ASN A 404 -2.73 -14.98 12.41
N PRO A 405 -3.11 -13.94 11.62
CA PRO A 405 -4.46 -13.82 11.06
C PRO A 405 -4.81 -14.96 10.11
N HIS A 406 -3.82 -15.61 9.51
CA HIS A 406 -3.98 -16.73 8.61
C HIS A 406 -4.49 -18.02 9.28
N THR A 407 -4.52 -18.05 10.62
CA THR A 407 -5.09 -19.15 11.42
C THR A 407 -6.55 -18.92 11.78
N LYS A 408 -7.16 -17.84 11.35
CA LYS A 408 -8.56 -17.45 11.57
C LYS A 408 -9.29 -17.42 10.23
N ALA A 409 -10.64 -17.47 10.29
CA ALA A 409 -11.46 -17.52 9.08
C ALA A 409 -11.34 -16.22 8.25
N LEU A 410 -11.01 -16.35 6.96
CA LEU A 410 -10.93 -15.20 6.06
C LEU A 410 -12.23 -14.37 5.98
N PRO A 411 -13.44 -14.99 5.93
CA PRO A 411 -14.69 -14.23 5.96
C PRO A 411 -14.89 -13.39 7.21
N PHE A 412 -14.32 -13.80 8.36
CA PHE A 412 -14.32 -12.98 9.56
C PHE A 412 -13.54 -11.69 9.35
N TRP A 413 -12.35 -11.77 8.75
CA TRP A 413 -11.53 -10.58 8.49
C TRP A 413 -12.20 -9.64 7.49
N GLU A 414 -12.74 -10.17 6.38
CA GLU A 414 -13.48 -9.37 5.40
C GLU A 414 -14.61 -8.59 6.07
N TRP A 415 -15.40 -9.25 6.91
CA TRP A 415 -16.50 -8.62 7.62
C TRP A 415 -16.04 -7.63 8.70
N CYS A 416 -15.10 -8.04 9.56
CA CYS A 416 -14.68 -7.26 10.72
C CYS A 416 -13.99 -5.95 10.30
N ILE A 417 -13.04 -6.04 9.37
CA ILE A 417 -12.31 -4.88 8.86
C ILE A 417 -13.27 -3.93 8.13
N ALA A 418 -14.16 -4.46 7.28
CA ALA A 418 -15.16 -3.63 6.61
C ALA A 418 -16.11 -2.94 7.59
N ALA A 419 -16.50 -3.62 8.69
CA ALA A 419 -17.35 -3.03 9.72
C ALA A 419 -16.65 -1.90 10.48
N ILE A 420 -15.36 -2.06 10.79
CA ILE A 420 -14.55 -1.01 11.43
C ILE A 420 -14.34 0.16 10.48
N HIS A 421 -13.94 -0.11 9.25
CA HIS A 421 -13.65 0.90 8.25
C HIS A 421 -14.86 1.74 7.82
N LYS A 422 -16.07 1.24 8.04
CA LYS A 422 -17.30 2.00 7.75
C LYS A 422 -17.37 3.32 8.53
N ASP A 423 -16.96 3.28 9.80
CA ASP A 423 -17.03 4.43 10.70
C ASP A 423 -15.63 5.00 11.04
N HIS A 424 -14.58 4.20 10.87
CA HIS A 424 -13.19 4.52 11.16
C HIS A 424 -12.27 4.15 9.98
N PRO A 425 -12.38 4.83 8.83
CA PRO A 425 -11.57 4.54 7.64
C PRO A 425 -10.07 4.86 7.83
N ASP A 426 -9.70 5.49 8.92
CA ASP A 426 -8.34 5.83 9.32
C ASP A 426 -7.61 4.73 10.12
N VAL A 427 -8.30 3.63 10.45
CA VAL A 427 -7.71 2.49 11.17
C VAL A 427 -6.92 1.61 10.20
N LEU A 428 -5.69 1.24 10.61
CA LEU A 428 -4.77 0.41 9.82
C LEU A 428 -4.57 -0.95 10.48
N PHE A 429 -4.42 -1.97 9.64
CA PHE A 429 -4.21 -3.36 10.08
C PHE A 429 -2.94 -3.92 9.45
N LEU A 430 -1.98 -4.36 10.27
CA LEU A 430 -0.78 -5.07 9.85
C LEU A 430 -0.95 -6.57 10.12
N ALA A 431 -0.93 -7.38 9.08
CA ALA A 431 -1.02 -8.84 9.17
C ALA A 431 0.35 -9.47 9.47
N GLU A 432 0.48 -10.18 10.59
CA GLU A 432 1.60 -11.09 10.77
C GLU A 432 1.28 -12.43 10.11
N ALA A 433 1.69 -12.56 8.86
CA ALA A 433 1.30 -13.71 8.04
C ALA A 433 2.48 -14.28 7.27
N PHE A 434 3.34 -15.03 7.96
CA PHE A 434 4.39 -15.84 7.32
C PHE A 434 3.78 -17.14 6.77
N THR A 435 3.09 -17.04 5.65
CA THR A 435 2.32 -18.12 5.06
C THR A 435 2.45 -18.14 3.54
N ARG A 436 1.86 -19.14 2.88
CA ARG A 436 1.86 -19.27 1.42
C ARG A 436 1.36 -17.99 0.74
N PRO A 437 1.92 -17.57 -0.43
CA PRO A 437 1.57 -16.32 -1.08
C PRO A 437 0.07 -16.10 -1.29
N HIS A 438 -0.67 -17.13 -1.72
CA HIS A 438 -2.12 -17.01 -1.91
C HIS A 438 -2.87 -16.64 -0.62
N VAL A 439 -2.47 -17.19 0.52
CA VAL A 439 -3.11 -16.87 1.82
C VAL A 439 -2.75 -15.45 2.25
N MET A 440 -1.48 -15.07 2.12
CA MET A 440 -0.99 -13.73 2.43
C MET A 440 -1.69 -12.65 1.58
N TYR A 441 -1.80 -12.89 0.27
CA TYR A 441 -2.51 -11.99 -0.64
C TYR A 441 -4.03 -11.96 -0.40
N SER A 442 -4.64 -13.08 0.01
CA SER A 442 -6.06 -13.11 0.38
C SER A 442 -6.34 -12.27 1.62
N LEU A 443 -5.45 -12.24 2.60
CA LEU A 443 -5.56 -11.35 3.76
C LEU A 443 -5.50 -9.88 3.35
N ALA A 444 -4.56 -9.49 2.48
CA ALA A 444 -4.50 -8.13 1.96
C ALA A 444 -5.80 -7.75 1.23
N LYS A 445 -6.35 -8.64 0.39
CA LYS A 445 -7.63 -8.44 -0.31
C LYS A 445 -8.83 -8.38 0.64
N ALA A 446 -8.73 -9.04 1.82
CA ALA A 446 -9.74 -8.98 2.88
C ALA A 446 -9.75 -7.64 3.64
N GLY A 447 -8.77 -6.76 3.39
CA GLY A 447 -8.71 -5.41 3.97
C GLY A 447 -7.52 -5.13 4.88
N PHE A 448 -6.59 -6.08 5.05
CA PHE A 448 -5.35 -5.77 5.76
C PHE A 448 -4.55 -4.74 4.99
N THR A 449 -4.22 -3.64 5.65
CA THR A 449 -3.53 -2.48 5.07
C THR A 449 -2.08 -2.79 4.71
N GLN A 450 -1.39 -3.52 5.60
CA GLN A 450 0.01 -3.91 5.46
C GLN A 450 0.19 -5.37 5.84
N SER A 451 1.28 -5.99 5.38
CA SER A 451 1.64 -7.36 5.75
C SER A 451 3.12 -7.51 6.01
N TYR A 452 3.47 -8.32 7.00
CA TYR A 452 4.81 -8.91 7.09
C TYR A 452 5.12 -9.68 5.80
N THR A 453 6.40 -9.91 5.54
CA THR A 453 6.89 -10.45 4.27
C THR A 453 7.95 -11.52 4.49
N TYR A 454 8.31 -12.22 3.42
CA TYR A 454 9.45 -13.15 3.45
C TYR A 454 10.82 -12.46 3.36
N PHE A 455 10.90 -11.14 3.44
CA PHE A 455 12.16 -10.39 3.42
C PHE A 455 13.21 -10.98 4.36
N THR A 456 12.84 -11.37 5.57
CA THR A 456 13.75 -11.91 6.59
C THR A 456 14.60 -13.07 6.08
N TRP A 457 14.02 -13.94 5.25
CA TRP A 457 14.66 -15.14 4.69
C TRP A 457 15.20 -14.97 3.26
N ARG A 458 15.11 -13.78 2.67
CA ARG A 458 15.71 -13.46 1.38
C ARG A 458 17.06 -12.81 1.62
N THR A 459 18.15 -13.55 1.42
CA THR A 459 19.51 -13.13 1.81
C THR A 459 20.45 -13.00 0.62
N THR A 460 20.19 -13.70 -0.47
CA THR A 460 20.99 -13.62 -1.69
C THR A 460 20.47 -12.55 -2.66
N LYS A 461 21.35 -12.04 -3.54
CA LYS A 461 20.99 -11.06 -4.57
C LYS A 461 19.80 -11.52 -5.41
N ALA A 462 19.86 -12.76 -5.91
CA ALA A 462 18.80 -13.31 -6.77
C ALA A 462 17.44 -13.43 -6.05
N GLU A 463 17.45 -13.90 -4.80
CA GLU A 463 16.22 -14.01 -4.00
C GLU A 463 15.60 -12.65 -3.71
N ILE A 464 16.42 -11.65 -3.34
CA ILE A 464 15.95 -10.28 -3.07
C ILE A 464 15.35 -9.69 -4.34
N GLN A 465 16.06 -9.75 -5.48
CA GLN A 465 15.57 -9.20 -6.74
C GLN A 465 14.24 -9.84 -7.15
N ALA A 466 14.19 -11.16 -7.24
CA ALA A 466 12.99 -11.86 -7.66
C ALA A 466 11.78 -11.56 -6.75
N TYR A 467 12.01 -11.52 -5.43
CA TYR A 467 10.95 -11.24 -4.48
C TYR A 467 10.42 -9.81 -4.58
N PHE A 468 11.32 -8.83 -4.67
CA PHE A 468 10.91 -7.44 -4.77
C PHE A 468 10.33 -7.09 -6.15
N GLU A 469 10.79 -7.72 -7.22
CA GLU A 469 10.13 -7.63 -8.54
C GLU A 469 8.70 -8.14 -8.51
N GLU A 470 8.41 -9.20 -7.74
CA GLU A 470 7.04 -9.68 -7.56
C GLU A 470 6.18 -8.69 -6.77
N ILE A 471 6.62 -8.27 -5.57
CA ILE A 471 5.76 -7.54 -4.63
C ILE A 471 5.68 -6.03 -4.86
N THR A 472 6.52 -5.45 -5.73
CA THR A 472 6.54 -4.01 -6.02
C THR A 472 6.01 -3.64 -7.40
N LYS A 473 5.46 -4.61 -8.14
CA LYS A 473 4.87 -4.38 -9.47
C LYS A 473 3.40 -4.80 -9.53
N PRO A 474 2.61 -4.20 -10.44
CA PRO A 474 1.26 -4.67 -10.71
C PRO A 474 1.26 -6.16 -11.17
N PRO A 475 0.21 -6.93 -10.81
CA PRO A 475 -0.99 -6.49 -10.09
C PRO A 475 -0.85 -6.47 -8.55
N VAL A 476 0.29 -6.92 -7.98
CA VAL A 476 0.44 -7.09 -6.52
C VAL A 476 0.37 -5.76 -5.79
N THR A 477 1.00 -4.71 -6.32
CA THR A 477 0.97 -3.36 -5.73
C THR A 477 -0.42 -2.74 -5.64
N ASP A 478 -1.39 -3.27 -6.39
CA ASP A 478 -2.75 -2.75 -6.37
C ASP A 478 -3.53 -3.12 -5.09
N PHE A 479 -3.06 -4.12 -4.34
CA PHE A 479 -3.76 -4.59 -3.13
C PHE A 479 -2.83 -4.97 -1.97
N PHE A 480 -1.52 -5.05 -2.16
CA PHE A 480 -0.57 -5.54 -1.17
C PHE A 480 0.48 -4.48 -0.83
N GLN A 481 0.58 -4.12 0.45
CA GLN A 481 1.59 -3.20 0.98
C GLN A 481 2.55 -3.96 1.91
N PRO A 482 3.80 -4.18 1.49
CA PRO A 482 4.79 -4.87 2.31
C PRO A 482 5.26 -3.99 3.48
N ASN A 483 5.43 -4.61 4.64
CA ASN A 483 6.12 -4.06 5.79
C ASN A 483 7.30 -4.99 6.14
N LEU A 484 8.52 -4.47 6.05
CA LEU A 484 9.74 -5.28 6.09
C LEU A 484 10.31 -5.33 7.50
N TRP A 485 10.50 -6.54 8.02
CA TRP A 485 11.05 -6.76 9.36
C TRP A 485 12.33 -7.60 9.27
N PRO A 486 13.52 -7.06 9.59
CA PRO A 486 14.76 -7.82 9.62
C PRO A 486 14.84 -8.77 10.83
N ASN A 487 14.11 -8.47 11.89
CA ASN A 487 13.94 -9.34 13.06
C ASN A 487 12.54 -9.15 13.68
N THR A 488 12.10 -10.13 14.46
CA THR A 488 10.96 -10.06 15.38
C THR A 488 11.31 -10.76 16.67
N PRO A 489 10.54 -10.68 17.75
CA PRO A 489 10.79 -11.45 18.97
C PRO A 489 10.86 -12.97 18.76
N ASP A 490 10.26 -13.48 17.68
CA ASP A 490 10.24 -14.89 17.32
C ASP A 490 11.29 -15.28 16.26
N ILE A 491 11.89 -14.28 15.60
CA ILE A 491 12.71 -14.53 14.40
C ILE A 491 14.01 -13.75 14.50
N LEU A 492 15.03 -14.45 14.96
CA LEU A 492 16.43 -14.09 14.81
C LEU A 492 17.04 -15.00 13.73
N HIS A 493 16.97 -14.58 12.48
CA HIS A 493 17.45 -15.37 11.35
C HIS A 493 18.96 -15.65 11.46
N GLU A 494 19.41 -16.82 10.97
CA GLU A 494 20.82 -17.25 11.07
C GLU A 494 21.82 -16.24 10.47
N PHE A 495 21.38 -15.44 9.51
CA PHE A 495 22.18 -14.36 8.90
C PHE A 495 22.62 -13.32 9.95
N LEU A 496 21.70 -12.92 10.84
CA LEU A 496 22.00 -12.00 11.95
C LEU A 496 22.81 -12.71 13.04
N GLN A 497 22.47 -13.98 13.35
CA GLN A 497 23.20 -14.76 14.37
C GLN A 497 24.69 -14.86 14.03
N LYS A 498 25.01 -15.13 12.76
CA LYS A 498 26.39 -15.36 12.29
C LYS A 498 27.12 -14.07 11.94
N GLY A 499 26.41 -13.09 11.35
CA GLY A 499 27.05 -11.91 10.78
C GLY A 499 27.24 -10.75 11.75
N GLY A 500 26.62 -10.80 12.95
CA GLY A 500 26.78 -9.76 13.98
C GLY A 500 26.49 -8.34 13.44
N ARG A 501 27.16 -7.33 13.98
CA ARG A 501 26.94 -5.92 13.64
C ARG A 501 26.91 -5.62 12.14
N PRO A 502 27.81 -6.12 11.28
CA PRO A 502 27.73 -5.86 9.84
C PRO A 502 26.41 -6.35 9.21
N ALA A 503 25.95 -7.54 9.58
CA ALA A 503 24.70 -8.09 9.10
C ALA A 503 23.47 -7.27 9.57
N PHE A 504 23.48 -6.79 10.82
CA PHE A 504 22.43 -5.89 11.33
C PHE A 504 22.38 -4.60 10.53
N MET A 505 23.52 -3.94 10.28
CA MET A 505 23.57 -2.73 9.46
C MET A 505 23.07 -2.98 8.04
N GLN A 506 23.50 -4.08 7.42
CA GLN A 506 23.10 -4.45 6.06
C GLN A 506 21.57 -4.70 5.97
N ARG A 507 21.03 -5.52 6.87
CA ARG A 507 19.60 -5.85 6.85
C ARG A 507 18.71 -4.64 7.16
N LEU A 508 19.18 -3.73 8.02
CA LEU A 508 18.52 -2.46 8.29
C LEU A 508 18.40 -1.60 7.02
N ILE A 509 19.54 -1.41 6.32
CA ILE A 509 19.57 -0.60 5.11
C ILE A 509 18.65 -1.19 4.04
N LEU A 510 18.71 -2.51 3.81
CA LEU A 510 17.82 -3.20 2.88
C LEU A 510 16.34 -3.01 3.25
N ALA A 511 15.96 -3.25 4.51
CA ALA A 511 14.59 -3.09 4.95
C ALA A 511 14.10 -1.65 4.77
N ALA A 512 14.91 -0.68 5.16
CA ALA A 512 14.58 0.73 5.16
C ALA A 512 14.53 1.37 3.76
N THR A 513 15.18 0.78 2.75
CA THR A 513 15.28 1.38 1.42
C THR A 513 14.58 0.58 0.32
N LEU A 514 14.47 -0.74 0.43
CA LEU A 514 13.63 -1.55 -0.46
C LEU A 514 12.15 -1.31 -0.19
N GLY A 515 11.74 -1.29 1.08
CA GLY A 515 10.35 -1.03 1.48
C GLY A 515 10.08 0.40 1.90
N ALA A 516 8.88 0.89 1.59
CA ALA A 516 8.39 2.15 2.15
C ALA A 516 7.97 1.99 3.63
N ASN A 517 7.54 0.80 4.02
CA ASN A 517 7.27 0.44 5.41
C ASN A 517 8.30 -0.57 5.91
N TYR A 518 8.85 -0.31 7.08
CA TYR A 518 9.68 -1.29 7.79
C TYR A 518 9.57 -1.14 9.29
N GLY A 519 9.95 -2.19 10.02
CA GLY A 519 10.01 -2.17 11.47
C GLY A 519 11.19 -2.97 12.02
N ILE A 520 11.52 -2.72 13.27
CA ILE A 520 12.52 -3.48 14.02
C ILE A 520 11.96 -3.88 15.39
N TYR A 521 12.38 -5.05 15.86
CA TYR A 521 12.25 -5.38 17.27
C TYR A 521 13.36 -4.61 18.03
N GLY A 522 12.98 -3.44 18.51
CA GLY A 522 13.71 -2.28 18.94
C GLY A 522 15.04 -2.51 19.67
N PRO A 523 15.07 -2.63 21.02
CA PRO A 523 16.33 -2.67 21.73
C PRO A 523 17.25 -3.84 21.31
N ALA A 524 16.66 -4.98 21.01
CA ALA A 524 17.42 -6.15 20.54
C ALA A 524 18.14 -5.87 19.22
N TYR A 525 17.49 -5.13 18.31
CA TYR A 525 18.10 -4.76 17.03
C TYR A 525 19.15 -3.68 17.17
N GLU A 526 18.85 -2.62 17.92
CA GLU A 526 19.80 -1.52 18.15
C GLU A 526 21.13 -1.98 18.73
N LEU A 527 21.07 -2.94 19.64
CA LEU A 527 22.22 -3.48 20.38
C LEU A 527 22.87 -4.68 19.67
N GLY A 528 22.33 -5.12 18.53
CA GLY A 528 22.88 -6.23 17.77
C GLY A 528 22.79 -7.56 18.52
N GLU A 529 21.71 -7.78 19.28
CA GLU A 529 21.50 -9.05 20.01
C GLU A 529 21.38 -10.21 19.02
N ASN A 530 22.36 -11.12 19.03
CA ASN A 530 22.47 -12.17 18.03
C ASN A 530 22.55 -13.58 18.58
N LEU A 531 22.28 -13.77 19.88
CA LEU A 531 22.38 -15.07 20.51
C LEU A 531 21.04 -15.82 20.43
N PRO A 532 21.00 -16.98 19.73
CA PRO A 532 19.82 -17.83 19.71
C PRO A 532 19.67 -18.66 20.99
N ALA A 533 18.44 -18.98 21.35
CA ALA A 533 18.12 -19.82 22.51
C ALA A 533 18.70 -21.25 22.39
N LYS A 534 18.86 -21.77 21.17
CA LYS A 534 19.40 -23.07 20.83
C LYS A 534 20.15 -23.00 19.50
N THR A 535 21.10 -23.93 19.27
CA THR A 535 21.98 -23.97 18.09
C THR A 535 21.23 -23.93 16.72
N ILE A 536 20.01 -24.40 16.65
CA ILE A 536 19.19 -24.38 15.43
C ILE A 536 17.81 -23.78 15.80
N SER A 537 17.80 -22.53 16.19
CA SER A 537 16.60 -21.83 16.59
C SER A 537 16.65 -20.39 16.09
N GLU A 538 15.53 -19.86 15.68
CA GLU A 538 15.35 -18.43 15.42
C GLU A 538 14.88 -17.67 16.66
N GLU A 539 14.63 -18.35 17.79
CA GLU A 539 14.25 -17.71 19.05
C GLU A 539 15.47 -17.09 19.74
N TYR A 540 15.31 -15.90 20.27
CA TYR A 540 16.34 -15.23 21.08
C TYR A 540 16.61 -15.94 22.39
N LEU A 541 17.87 -15.99 22.81
CA LEU A 541 18.23 -16.36 24.17
C LEU A 541 17.73 -15.30 25.15
N ASN A 542 17.09 -15.72 26.24
CA ASN A 542 16.50 -14.82 27.25
C ASN A 542 15.51 -13.83 26.63
N SER A 543 14.63 -14.35 25.76
CA SER A 543 13.66 -13.55 25.02
C SER A 543 12.70 -12.80 25.95
N GLU A 544 12.41 -11.54 25.59
CA GLU A 544 11.40 -10.71 26.26
C GLU A 544 9.97 -11.30 26.20
N LYS A 545 9.74 -12.30 25.35
CA LYS A 545 8.48 -13.08 25.38
C LYS A 545 8.22 -13.75 26.73
N TYR A 546 9.27 -14.09 27.47
CA TYR A 546 9.18 -14.89 28.69
C TYR A 546 9.70 -14.18 29.93
N GLU A 547 10.54 -13.15 29.76
CA GLU A 547 11.14 -12.41 30.86
C GLU A 547 11.26 -10.91 30.54
N ALA A 548 11.44 -10.08 31.58
CA ALA A 548 11.84 -8.69 31.37
C ALA A 548 13.35 -8.60 31.22
N ARG A 549 13.83 -7.75 30.33
CA ARG A 549 15.26 -7.49 30.13
C ARG A 549 15.60 -6.04 30.49
N ALA A 550 16.76 -5.82 31.05
CA ALA A 550 17.35 -4.50 31.21
C ALA A 550 18.30 -4.24 30.04
N TRP A 551 17.95 -3.28 29.20
CA TRP A 551 18.73 -2.92 28.01
C TRP A 551 19.66 -1.75 28.29
N ASP A 552 20.98 -1.94 28.09
CA ASP A 552 21.93 -0.82 28.11
C ASP A 552 21.89 -0.05 26.77
N ARG A 553 20.97 0.88 26.68
CA ARG A 553 20.78 1.71 25.48
C ARG A 553 21.93 2.72 25.25
N THR A 554 22.82 2.89 26.23
CA THR A 554 24.00 3.76 26.13
C THR A 554 25.25 3.04 25.65
N ALA A 555 25.14 1.73 25.39
CA ALA A 555 26.25 0.90 24.95
C ALA A 555 26.92 1.47 23.69
N SER A 556 28.24 1.53 23.67
CA SER A 556 29.02 2.13 22.57
C SER A 556 28.91 1.38 21.24
N HIS A 557 28.45 0.12 21.26
CA HIS A 557 28.26 -0.70 20.07
C HIS A 557 26.87 -0.55 19.44
N THR A 558 25.98 0.28 20.00
CA THR A 558 24.63 0.50 19.44
C THR A 558 24.68 1.02 17.99
N ILE A 559 23.72 0.59 17.17
CA ILE A 559 23.52 1.12 15.81
C ILE A 559 22.42 2.21 15.74
N ALA A 560 21.89 2.67 16.88
CA ALA A 560 20.88 3.74 16.95
C ALA A 560 21.24 4.99 16.14
N PRO A 561 22.51 5.48 16.12
CA PRO A 561 22.88 6.63 15.28
C PRO A 561 22.73 6.33 13.77
N LEU A 562 23.00 5.10 13.33
CA LEU A 562 22.78 4.70 11.93
C LEU A 562 21.27 4.61 11.60
N ILE A 563 20.46 4.06 12.52
CA ILE A 563 19.01 4.01 12.40
C ILE A 563 18.46 5.43 12.21
N ALA A 564 18.84 6.36 13.08
CA ALA A 564 18.41 7.75 13.00
C ALA A 564 18.76 8.40 11.66
N ARG A 565 19.97 8.18 11.16
CA ARG A 565 20.43 8.74 9.88
C ARG A 565 19.66 8.16 8.69
N ILE A 566 19.42 6.86 8.66
CA ILE A 566 18.64 6.19 7.60
C ILE A 566 17.19 6.71 7.63
N ASN A 567 16.57 6.81 8.80
CA ASN A 567 15.21 7.31 8.92
C ASN A 567 15.09 8.78 8.52
N GLN A 568 16.10 9.59 8.81
CA GLN A 568 16.19 10.96 8.31
C GLN A 568 16.28 11.00 6.78
N ALA A 569 17.15 10.16 6.18
CA ALA A 569 17.24 10.04 4.71
C ALA A 569 15.90 9.65 4.10
N ARG A 570 15.18 8.70 4.69
CA ARG A 570 13.84 8.28 4.23
C ARG A 570 12.82 9.42 4.27
N ARG A 571 12.78 10.19 5.36
CA ARG A 571 11.86 11.33 5.52
C ARG A 571 12.15 12.47 4.56
N GLN A 572 13.42 12.68 4.21
CA GLN A 572 13.86 13.77 3.33
C GLN A 572 13.75 13.41 1.84
N ASN A 573 13.59 12.14 1.49
CA ASN A 573 13.57 11.67 0.11
C ASN A 573 12.26 10.96 -0.24
N LYS A 574 11.41 11.63 -1.01
CA LYS A 574 10.12 11.08 -1.45
C LYS A 574 10.24 9.77 -2.21
N ALA A 575 11.32 9.57 -2.95
CA ALA A 575 11.61 8.33 -3.65
C ALA A 575 11.62 7.10 -2.72
N LEU A 576 12.02 7.26 -1.45
CA LEU A 576 12.02 6.16 -0.46
C LEU A 576 10.67 5.97 0.23
N GLN A 577 9.66 6.80 -0.06
CA GLN A 577 8.35 6.79 0.59
C GLN A 577 7.29 6.02 -0.19
N SER A 578 7.66 5.35 -1.29
CA SER A 578 6.79 4.47 -2.07
C SER A 578 7.54 3.23 -2.56
N ASN A 579 6.81 2.21 -3.00
CA ASN A 579 7.40 0.97 -3.52
C ASN A 579 7.42 0.91 -5.06
N GLY A 580 6.62 1.74 -5.73
CA GLY A 580 6.29 1.57 -7.15
C GLY A 580 7.42 1.88 -8.14
N SER A 581 8.47 2.59 -7.74
CA SER A 581 9.56 3.02 -8.60
C SER A 581 10.87 2.23 -8.39
N LEU A 582 10.81 1.08 -7.72
CA LEU A 582 12.00 0.25 -7.49
C LEU A 582 12.52 -0.32 -8.82
N HIS A 583 13.79 -0.04 -9.13
CA HIS A 583 14.51 -0.55 -10.29
C HIS A 583 15.87 -1.08 -9.88
N PHE A 584 16.22 -2.31 -10.31
CA PHE A 584 17.51 -2.93 -10.04
C PHE A 584 18.50 -2.66 -11.18
N HIS A 585 19.73 -2.31 -10.82
CA HIS A 585 20.82 -2.07 -11.74
C HIS A 585 21.86 -3.20 -11.70
N PRO A 586 22.43 -3.61 -12.85
CA PRO A 586 23.50 -4.59 -12.87
C PRO A 586 24.74 -4.15 -12.08
N ALA A 587 25.43 -5.12 -11.52
CA ALA A 587 26.78 -4.96 -10.97
C ALA A 587 27.62 -6.18 -11.37
N ASP A 588 28.89 -5.96 -11.68
CA ASP A 588 29.84 -7.01 -12.10
C ASP A 588 30.22 -7.92 -10.92
N ASN A 589 30.05 -7.45 -9.67
CA ASN A 589 30.26 -8.23 -8.47
C ASN A 589 28.92 -8.86 -7.99
N PRO A 590 28.83 -10.20 -7.85
CA PRO A 590 27.62 -10.89 -7.41
C PRO A 590 27.21 -10.56 -5.97
N ASN A 591 28.14 -10.08 -5.14
CA ASN A 591 27.87 -9.68 -3.77
C ASN A 591 27.45 -8.20 -3.63
N ILE A 592 27.38 -7.45 -4.72
CA ILE A 592 26.87 -6.08 -4.71
C ILE A 592 25.48 -6.07 -5.32
N LEU A 593 24.52 -5.58 -4.54
CA LEU A 593 23.17 -5.26 -5.01
C LEU A 593 23.06 -3.76 -5.22
N CYS A 594 22.64 -3.35 -6.42
CA CYS A 594 22.40 -1.95 -6.75
C CYS A 594 20.95 -1.76 -7.20
N TYR A 595 20.29 -0.72 -6.70
CA TYR A 595 18.92 -0.37 -7.08
C TYR A 595 18.64 1.11 -6.84
N SER A 596 17.65 1.62 -7.56
CA SER A 596 17.19 3.00 -7.42
C SER A 596 15.70 3.08 -7.14
N LYS A 597 15.28 4.22 -6.62
CA LYS A 597 13.89 4.66 -6.51
C LYS A 597 13.78 6.12 -6.97
N VAL A 598 12.69 6.45 -7.64
CA VAL A 598 12.46 7.77 -8.24
C VAL A 598 11.08 8.30 -7.88
N ALA A 599 11.00 9.58 -7.52
CA ALA A 599 9.74 10.29 -7.29
C ALA A 599 9.87 11.75 -7.81
N GLY A 600 9.42 11.98 -9.03
CA GLY A 600 9.68 13.24 -9.74
C GLY A 600 11.18 13.49 -9.91
N ASP A 601 11.65 14.63 -9.42
CA ASP A 601 13.08 14.99 -9.47
C ASP A 601 13.92 14.38 -8.33
N ASN A 602 13.29 13.72 -7.37
CA ASN A 602 14.00 13.06 -6.29
C ASN A 602 14.41 11.64 -6.72
N VAL A 603 15.70 11.43 -6.87
CA VAL A 603 16.33 10.16 -7.25
C VAL A 603 17.23 9.68 -6.13
N VAL A 604 17.02 8.45 -5.66
CA VAL A 604 17.86 7.80 -4.65
C VAL A 604 18.38 6.48 -5.22
N LEU A 605 19.70 6.30 -5.16
CA LEU A 605 20.41 5.11 -5.61
C LEU A 605 21.08 4.44 -4.42
N ILE A 606 20.92 3.13 -4.28
CA ILE A 606 21.51 2.35 -3.22
C ILE A 606 22.47 1.33 -3.82
N ALA A 607 23.70 1.30 -3.30
CA ALA A 607 24.65 0.23 -3.56
C ALA A 607 25.01 -0.43 -2.24
N ILE A 608 24.81 -1.75 -2.11
CA ILE A 608 24.98 -2.47 -0.85
C ILE A 608 25.76 -3.77 -1.05
N ASN A 609 26.71 -4.00 -0.14
CA ASN A 609 27.45 -5.23 -0.01
C ASN A 609 26.60 -6.29 0.70
N LEU A 610 26.38 -7.43 0.07
CA LEU A 610 25.63 -8.58 0.63
C LEU A 610 26.50 -9.58 1.40
N ASP A 611 27.82 -9.39 1.39
CA ASP A 611 28.77 -10.18 2.18
C ASP A 611 29.13 -9.42 3.46
N TYR A 612 28.64 -9.90 4.61
CA TYR A 612 28.94 -9.27 5.89
C TYR A 612 30.34 -9.58 6.43
N THR A 613 31.12 -10.41 5.72
CA THR A 613 32.47 -10.87 6.19
C THR A 613 33.60 -10.15 5.50
N GLN A 614 33.43 -9.69 4.25
CA GLN A 614 34.51 -9.15 3.45
C GLN A 614 34.13 -7.84 2.75
N GLU A 615 35.10 -6.96 2.55
CA GLU A 615 34.99 -5.82 1.65
C GLU A 615 34.67 -6.30 0.24
N GLN A 616 33.70 -5.68 -0.38
CA GLN A 616 33.31 -5.92 -1.76
C GLN A 616 33.40 -4.63 -2.58
N SER A 617 33.92 -4.75 -3.77
CA SER A 617 34.00 -3.63 -4.71
C SER A 617 33.69 -4.09 -6.12
N GLY A 618 33.23 -3.16 -6.96
CA GLY A 618 32.88 -3.48 -8.33
C GLY A 618 32.30 -2.31 -9.08
N TRP A 619 32.01 -2.55 -10.35
CA TRP A 619 31.35 -1.59 -11.23
C TRP A 619 29.85 -1.83 -11.24
N ILE A 620 29.09 -0.77 -11.03
CA ILE A 620 27.64 -0.75 -11.20
C ILE A 620 27.33 -0.12 -12.56
N ASP A 621 26.34 -0.69 -13.26
CA ASP A 621 25.93 -0.26 -14.60
C ASP A 621 24.51 0.33 -14.54
N LEU A 622 24.42 1.66 -14.52
CA LEU A 622 23.18 2.40 -14.26
C LEU A 622 22.31 2.49 -15.51
N ASP A 623 21.02 2.29 -15.35
CA ASP A 623 20.02 2.70 -16.34
C ASP A 623 19.76 4.21 -16.18
N LEU A 624 20.45 5.02 -16.98
CA LEU A 624 20.35 6.48 -16.93
C LEU A 624 18.95 6.97 -17.30
N GLY A 625 18.22 6.23 -18.15
CA GLY A 625 16.85 6.55 -18.52
C GLY A 625 15.90 6.49 -17.34
N GLU A 626 15.98 5.44 -16.52
CA GLU A 626 15.21 5.29 -15.29
C GLU A 626 15.56 6.38 -14.25
N LEU A 627 16.82 6.81 -14.23
CA LEU A 627 17.26 7.91 -13.34
C LEU A 627 16.94 9.30 -13.90
N GLY A 628 16.44 9.37 -15.13
CA GLY A 628 16.18 10.61 -15.84
C GLY A 628 17.44 11.43 -16.14
N ILE A 629 18.61 10.80 -16.26
CA ILE A 629 19.90 11.42 -16.54
C ILE A 629 20.20 11.29 -18.02
N PRO A 630 20.51 12.37 -18.75
CA PRO A 630 20.94 12.29 -20.13
C PRO A 630 22.28 11.55 -20.30
N HIS A 631 22.42 10.81 -21.39
CA HIS A 631 23.70 10.15 -21.73
C HIS A 631 24.84 11.16 -21.88
N ASN A 632 26.05 10.75 -21.53
CA ASN A 632 27.29 11.53 -21.62
C ASN A 632 27.28 12.83 -20.78
N GLN A 633 26.46 12.89 -19.72
CA GLN A 633 26.49 13.97 -18.74
C GLN A 633 27.10 13.54 -17.42
N GLN A 634 27.69 14.51 -16.74
CA GLN A 634 28.10 14.36 -15.34
C GLN A 634 26.89 14.59 -14.43
N PHE A 635 26.87 13.90 -13.30
CA PHE A 635 25.89 14.09 -12.24
C PHE A 635 26.55 13.95 -10.88
N ASP A 636 25.99 14.64 -9.90
CA ASP A 636 26.46 14.59 -8.50
C ASP A 636 25.72 13.49 -7.74
N VAL A 637 26.44 12.77 -6.88
CA VAL A 637 25.88 11.80 -5.95
C VAL A 637 26.34 12.15 -4.55
N GLU A 638 25.39 12.50 -3.69
CA GLU A 638 25.60 12.75 -2.27
C GLU A 638 25.28 11.50 -1.47
N ASP A 639 26.24 10.96 -0.76
CA ASP A 639 26.02 9.86 0.15
C ASP A 639 25.33 10.33 1.43
N LEU A 640 24.07 10.03 1.59
CA LEU A 640 23.24 10.44 2.73
C LEU A 640 23.68 9.83 4.07
N LEU A 641 24.51 8.78 4.03
CA LEU A 641 25.04 8.15 5.24
C LEU A 641 26.31 8.83 5.75
N THR A 642 27.14 9.38 4.86
CA THR A 642 28.42 10.00 5.20
C THR A 642 28.47 11.51 4.98
N GLY A 643 27.59 12.03 4.10
CA GLY A 643 27.64 13.41 3.62
C GLY A 643 28.72 13.65 2.57
N SER A 644 29.34 12.60 2.04
CA SER A 644 30.35 12.70 0.98
C SER A 644 29.71 12.93 -0.38
N HIS A 645 30.38 13.74 -1.22
CA HIS A 645 29.95 14.04 -2.59
C HIS A 645 30.91 13.43 -3.61
N TYR A 646 30.36 12.89 -4.69
CA TYR A 646 31.13 12.35 -5.82
C TYR A 646 30.51 12.83 -7.12
N THR A 647 31.34 13.18 -8.08
CA THR A 647 30.88 13.47 -9.44
C THR A 647 31.06 12.22 -10.28
N TRP A 648 29.95 11.68 -10.75
CA TRP A 648 29.91 10.51 -11.61
C TRP A 648 29.70 10.91 -13.06
N HIS A 649 30.11 10.04 -13.95
CA HIS A 649 30.00 10.26 -15.39
C HIS A 649 29.50 8.99 -16.07
N ASP A 650 28.44 9.14 -16.87
CA ASP A 650 27.85 8.05 -17.63
C ASP A 650 27.38 6.87 -16.76
N ARG A 651 27.08 5.73 -17.39
CA ARG A 651 26.38 4.60 -16.79
C ARG A 651 27.25 3.75 -15.85
N SER A 652 28.55 3.66 -16.11
CA SER A 652 29.43 2.74 -15.37
C SER A 652 30.21 3.46 -14.28
N ASN A 653 29.97 3.12 -13.01
CA ASN A 653 30.59 3.78 -11.86
C ASN A 653 31.08 2.74 -10.83
N TYR A 654 32.22 3.04 -10.20
CA TYR A 654 32.88 2.13 -9.27
C TYR A 654 32.46 2.42 -7.82
N VAL A 655 32.18 1.36 -7.05
CA VAL A 655 31.89 1.42 -5.62
C VAL A 655 32.78 0.45 -4.82
N ALA A 656 33.12 0.81 -3.58
CA ALA A 656 33.83 -0.03 -2.64
C ALA A 656 33.15 0.05 -1.25
N LEU A 657 32.76 -1.10 -0.71
CA LEU A 657 31.84 -1.22 0.42
C LEU A 657 32.43 -2.10 1.51
N ARG A 658 32.65 -1.51 2.70
CA ARG A 658 33.29 -2.16 3.85
C ARG A 658 32.25 -2.54 4.89
N PRO A 659 31.97 -3.83 5.11
CA PRO A 659 30.88 -4.25 6.00
C PRO A 659 31.09 -3.83 7.46
N GLU A 660 32.32 -3.80 7.95
CA GLU A 660 32.63 -3.40 9.33
C GLU A 660 32.44 -1.91 9.60
N VAL A 661 32.62 -1.05 8.58
CA VAL A 661 32.47 0.41 8.68
C VAL A 661 31.07 0.81 8.28
N LEU A 662 30.73 0.55 7.01
CA LEU A 662 29.43 0.85 6.40
C LEU A 662 29.23 -0.06 5.17
N PRO A 663 28.22 -0.97 5.19
CA PRO A 663 28.03 -1.93 4.11
C PRO A 663 27.40 -1.35 2.84
N ALA A 664 27.03 -0.09 2.84
CA ALA A 664 26.29 0.51 1.73
C ALA A 664 26.54 2.01 1.57
N HIS A 665 26.21 2.50 0.37
CA HIS A 665 25.94 3.90 0.11
C HIS A 665 24.44 4.09 -0.15
N ILE A 666 23.87 5.20 0.31
CA ILE A 666 22.55 5.70 -0.06
C ILE A 666 22.76 7.06 -0.72
N PHE A 667 22.79 7.07 -2.04
CA PHE A 667 23.09 8.27 -2.80
C PHE A 667 21.81 9.03 -3.18
N ARG A 668 21.77 10.32 -2.87
CA ARG A 668 20.87 11.25 -3.56
C ARG A 668 21.55 11.69 -4.85
N VAL A 669 20.88 11.46 -5.98
CA VAL A 669 21.41 11.76 -7.29
C VAL A 669 20.88 13.12 -7.75
N THR A 670 21.75 14.00 -8.20
CA THR A 670 21.41 15.36 -8.68
C THR A 670 22.03 15.60 -10.05
N ARG A 671 21.26 16.11 -10.97
CA ARG A 671 21.79 16.53 -12.29
C ARG A 671 22.67 17.74 -12.10
N ILE A 672 23.81 17.78 -12.79
CA ILE A 672 24.63 18.99 -12.94
C ILE A 672 24.14 19.70 -14.18
N GLU A 673 23.65 20.94 -14.03
CA GLU A 673 23.18 21.78 -15.15
C GLU A 673 24.33 22.21 -16.09
#